data_4abb896d307778581f22e96c4755131a
#
_entry.id   4abb896d307778581f22e96c4755131a
#
_cell.length_a   1.000
_cell.length_b   1.000
_cell.length_c   1.000
_cell.angle_alpha   90.00
_cell.angle_beta   90.00
_cell.angle_gamma   90.00
#
_symmetry.space_group_name_H-M   'P 1'
#
loop_
_entity.id
_entity.type
_entity.pdbx_description
1 polymer ?
#
loop_
_entity_poly.entity_id
_entity_poly.type
_entity_poly.pdbx_seq_one_letter_code
_entity_poly.pdbx_strand_id
1 'polypeptide(L)'
;MKKVFLSLILLVSVGLVVAQEVEKLPIDPEVRYGKLENELTYYIRHNEQPKQRCEFHIAQAVGAILEEDNQNGLAHFLEHMAFNGTQHFPGKGIINYFESIGVNFGGNINAYTSIDETVYRLSDVPTYREGIIDSALLVMHDWSCGLLLLEDEIDAERGVILEEWRTGRTAQRRMWRELNAKMYPGTQYAKRDVIGDTAVILNFEYQALRDYYTKWYGPDNQAIIVVGDIDVDAIEAKIKALWANVPKRANYGERPLYTINHNTAPLVAIVTDKEAQGSRITLEYKHDQLPAAMQNTAISYTQSLLIELICDMFDNRMTELALDPNASFTAAGCYYGEAAKKMDAFNAVYLPKEGKETDAFNDLVYQVEKMRRYGFTNAELERVKSEKLNAMEKYYKERNTRKNIRLAQECIRHFEDGESMPGAQWEYEFVQATLPLIKVETINQIAAKLIHANPTVAISAPEKESVKLPSEQQILAALSAQEQLTIEAPKEEVFDDQLVKKAPRKGKIKTVTRNDEIATTEWVLNNGIKVIFHPTEFKADEILMQAFSKGGMTQVTTSDLPSAQLATAIVEFSGLGDFSMTQLEKALTGKTVSVSPAINANTESLSGSSSVKDLETMLQLTYLYFTAPRRDEKAYETLMGLMRNQLLNRDKNPKNIFSDSIQMMNTNHSERTIIFNTETLKQVNLDKALAIYQSRFANPADFTFTFVGNINPNDPQVQALICQWLGGLKTKKNCHEEVIDHGMRSVEGQQKNYFSREMETTTASNRIQYTSYDMPYTLANDLNMEMIGRILSTRYLESIREREGGSYGVGVAGQMTILPKPRATLLMQFDTDPKKQSRLMEIIHEEVQTIIANGPLASDLQKEKESMLKDYQEDLEKNSYWRTALYMYYLYGQNNIRDYKAAVENITAQSVQSTLKQLVDANNMFEVVMFPEN
;
A
#
# COMPACT_ATOMS: atom_id res chain seq x y z
N MET A 1 17.88 16.30 -28.35
CA MET A 1 18.11 15.28 -29.40
C MET A 1 19.57 14.92 -29.59
N LYS A 2 20.51 15.84 -30.00
CA LYS A 2 21.95 15.48 -30.14
C LYS A 2 22.61 14.98 -28.83
N LYS A 3 22.24 15.54 -27.67
CA LYS A 3 22.77 15.12 -26.36
C LYS A 3 22.30 13.70 -25.92
N VAL A 4 21.06 13.31 -26.24
CA VAL A 4 20.50 11.97 -25.97
C VAL A 4 21.19 10.89 -26.82
N PHE A 5 21.50 11.21 -28.08
CA PHE A 5 22.23 10.29 -28.97
C PHE A 5 23.68 10.06 -28.47
N LEU A 6 24.30 11.07 -27.88
CA LEU A 6 25.64 10.92 -27.25
C LEU A 6 25.58 10.05 -25.98
N SER A 7 24.51 10.14 -25.20
CA SER A 7 24.29 9.34 -23.97
C SER A 7 24.13 7.85 -24.27
N LEU A 8 23.38 7.47 -25.31
CA LEU A 8 23.22 6.09 -25.73
C LEU A 8 24.52 5.45 -26.27
N ILE A 9 25.35 6.22 -26.96
CA ILE A 9 26.65 5.77 -27.49
C ILE A 9 27.67 5.59 -26.34
N LEU A 10 27.63 6.45 -25.31
CA LEU A 10 28.50 6.40 -24.15
C LEU A 10 28.22 5.18 -23.24
N LEU A 11 26.97 4.76 -23.07
CA LEU A 11 26.62 3.55 -22.30
C LEU A 11 27.16 2.25 -22.89
N VAL A 12 27.39 2.19 -24.20
CA VAL A 12 27.95 1.03 -24.90
C VAL A 12 29.49 1.02 -24.82
N SER A 13 30.14 2.17 -24.52
CA SER A 13 31.59 2.36 -24.59
C SER A 13 32.24 2.79 -23.27
N VAL A 14 31.80 2.30 -22.12
CA VAL A 14 32.37 2.61 -20.78
C VAL A 14 33.81 2.07 -20.60
N GLY A 15 34.69 2.49 -21.51
CA GLY A 15 36.12 2.19 -21.41
C GLY A 15 37.02 3.44 -21.54
N LEU A 16 36.51 4.54 -22.04
CA LEU A 16 37.34 5.72 -22.35
C LEU A 16 36.50 7.01 -22.37
N VAL A 17 36.14 7.55 -21.24
CA VAL A 17 35.75 8.96 -21.14
C VAL A 17 36.57 9.64 -20.04
N VAL A 18 37.67 10.20 -20.44
CA VAL A 18 38.43 11.17 -19.64
C VAL A 18 37.79 12.55 -19.84
N ALA A 19 37.28 13.11 -18.72
CA ALA A 19 37.14 14.54 -18.48
C ALA A 19 36.35 15.38 -19.52
N GLN A 20 35.07 15.08 -19.76
CA GLN A 20 34.12 16.12 -20.06
C GLN A 20 33.16 16.20 -18.85
N GLU A 21 33.01 17.38 -18.23
CA GLU A 21 32.00 17.60 -17.21
C GLU A 21 30.63 17.28 -17.81
N VAL A 22 30.01 16.17 -17.34
CA VAL A 22 28.66 15.78 -17.77
C VAL A 22 27.68 16.71 -17.07
N GLU A 23 26.84 17.41 -17.85
CA GLU A 23 25.85 18.34 -17.31
C GLU A 23 24.88 17.64 -16.38
N LYS A 24 24.75 18.11 -15.15
CA LYS A 24 23.78 17.61 -14.17
C LYS A 24 22.36 17.95 -14.64
N LEU A 25 21.40 17.10 -14.29
CA LEU A 25 19.99 17.41 -14.50
C LEU A 25 19.57 18.61 -13.64
N PRO A 26 18.67 19.46 -14.14
CA PRO A 26 18.11 20.51 -13.31
C PRO A 26 17.30 19.90 -12.15
N ILE A 27 17.17 20.63 -11.07
CA ILE A 27 16.10 20.41 -10.10
C ILE A 27 14.82 21.00 -10.69
N ASP A 28 13.65 20.38 -10.36
CA ASP A 28 12.34 20.86 -10.77
C ASP A 28 12.25 22.40 -10.54
N PRO A 29 11.99 23.20 -11.58
CA PRO A 29 11.96 24.66 -11.46
C PRO A 29 10.87 25.18 -10.51
N GLU A 30 9.88 24.36 -10.16
CA GLU A 30 8.87 24.70 -9.16
C GLU A 30 9.35 24.50 -7.73
N VAL A 31 10.53 23.92 -7.51
CA VAL A 31 11.15 23.70 -6.19
C VAL A 31 12.20 24.76 -5.92
N ARG A 32 12.00 25.55 -4.87
CA ARG A 32 13.03 26.40 -4.31
C ARG A 32 13.99 25.54 -3.50
N TYR A 33 15.16 25.26 -4.05
CA TYR A 33 16.21 24.49 -3.43
C TYR A 33 17.35 25.41 -2.99
N GLY A 34 17.94 25.13 -1.82
CA GLY A 34 19.09 25.86 -1.36
C GLY A 34 19.83 25.18 -0.23
N LYS A 35 21.00 25.74 0.11
CA LYS A 35 21.84 25.30 1.22
C LYS A 35 22.26 26.51 2.03
N LEU A 36 22.12 26.45 3.36
CA LEU A 36 22.55 27.52 4.26
C LEU A 36 24.10 27.48 4.46
N GLU A 37 24.68 28.52 5.08
CA GLU A 37 26.10 28.56 5.44
C GLU A 37 26.52 27.44 6.41
N ASN A 38 25.62 27.01 7.27
CA ASN A 38 25.82 25.88 8.18
C ASN A 38 25.56 24.50 7.51
N GLU A 39 25.38 24.48 6.19
CA GLU A 39 25.16 23.30 5.35
C GLU A 39 23.77 22.67 5.41
N LEU A 40 22.82 23.23 6.16
CA LEU A 40 21.42 22.78 6.10
C LEU A 40 20.88 22.89 4.68
N THR A 41 20.34 21.81 4.17
CA THR A 41 19.63 21.78 2.89
C THR A 41 18.17 22.14 3.08
N TYR A 42 17.55 22.82 2.11
CA TYR A 42 16.10 23.05 2.14
C TYR A 42 15.47 22.92 0.76
N TYR A 43 14.21 22.46 0.77
CA TYR A 43 13.32 22.32 -0.39
C TYR A 43 12.00 22.99 -0.04
N ILE A 44 11.52 23.90 -0.87
CA ILE A 44 10.26 24.60 -0.66
C ILE A 44 9.50 24.58 -1.99
N ARG A 45 8.25 24.14 -1.97
CA ARG A 45 7.40 24.11 -3.15
C ARG A 45 5.99 24.57 -2.84
N HIS A 46 5.46 25.52 -3.62
CA HIS A 46 4.05 25.83 -3.62
C HIS A 46 3.26 24.75 -4.35
N ASN A 47 2.19 24.21 -3.72
CA ASN A 47 1.25 23.28 -4.31
C ASN A 47 -0.07 23.31 -3.56
N GLU A 48 -1.21 23.29 -4.28
CA GLU A 48 -2.55 23.42 -3.71
C GLU A 48 -3.31 22.09 -3.64
N GLN A 49 -2.63 20.96 -3.41
CA GLN A 49 -3.26 19.64 -3.37
C GLN A 49 -2.87 18.85 -2.11
N PRO A 50 -3.70 18.90 -1.05
CA PRO A 50 -4.95 19.69 -0.94
C PRO A 50 -4.69 21.19 -0.69
N LYS A 51 -5.69 22.02 -1.01
CA LYS A 51 -5.66 23.45 -0.74
C LYS A 51 -5.60 23.74 0.75
N GLN A 52 -4.95 24.86 1.11
CA GLN A 52 -4.83 25.32 2.49
C GLN A 52 -4.19 24.28 3.42
N ARG A 53 -3.31 23.43 2.87
CA ARG A 53 -2.57 22.39 3.59
C ARG A 53 -1.09 22.42 3.18
N CYS A 54 -0.25 21.98 4.11
CA CYS A 54 1.19 21.92 3.90
C CYS A 54 1.82 20.72 4.59
N GLU A 55 2.83 20.16 3.94
CA GLU A 55 3.74 19.15 4.45
C GLU A 55 4.98 19.84 5.03
N PHE A 56 5.36 19.47 6.24
CA PHE A 56 6.60 19.89 6.89
C PHE A 56 7.38 18.65 7.27
N HIS A 57 8.50 18.41 6.61
CA HIS A 57 9.36 17.25 6.86
C HIS A 57 10.78 17.71 7.19
N ILE A 58 11.42 17.02 8.13
CA ILE A 58 12.87 17.08 8.31
C ILE A 58 13.44 15.70 8.08
N ALA A 59 14.27 15.59 7.04
CA ALA A 59 15.02 14.39 6.72
C ALA A 59 16.40 14.47 7.36
N GLN A 60 16.79 13.39 8.02
CA GLN A 60 18.08 13.21 8.66
C GLN A 60 18.83 12.12 7.90
N ALA A 61 19.97 12.41 7.30
CA ALA A 61 20.86 11.38 6.76
C ALA A 61 21.57 10.62 7.90
N VAL A 62 20.78 10.14 8.86
CA VAL A 62 21.19 9.52 10.12
C VAL A 62 20.27 8.35 10.45
N GLY A 63 20.82 7.15 10.54
CA GLY A 63 20.03 5.94 10.83
C GLY A 63 20.82 4.93 11.64
N ALA A 64 20.30 3.73 11.80
CA ALA A 64 20.85 2.67 12.64
C ALA A 64 22.29 2.28 12.25
N ILE A 65 22.70 2.51 11.00
CA ILE A 65 24.06 2.20 10.52
C ILE A 65 25.17 2.94 11.27
N LEU A 66 24.83 4.10 11.85
CA LEU A 66 25.77 4.97 12.56
C LEU A 66 25.92 4.66 14.04
N GLU A 67 25.15 3.70 14.55
CA GLU A 67 25.17 3.28 15.95
C GLU A 67 26.48 2.56 16.31
N GLU A 68 26.96 2.79 17.52
CA GLU A 68 27.97 1.95 18.15
C GLU A 68 27.32 0.68 18.75
N ASP A 69 28.11 -0.32 19.15
CA ASP A 69 27.52 -1.59 19.61
C ASP A 69 26.67 -1.44 20.89
N ASN A 70 27.04 -0.47 21.76
CA ASN A 70 26.23 -0.10 22.93
C ASN A 70 25.05 0.84 22.62
N GLN A 71 24.85 1.19 21.37
CA GLN A 71 23.80 2.07 20.89
C GLN A 71 22.80 1.34 19.95
N ASN A 72 22.90 0.02 19.79
CA ASN A 72 22.09 -0.74 18.85
C ASN A 72 20.58 -0.64 19.17
N GLY A 73 19.84 0.13 18.36
CA GLY A 73 18.44 0.50 18.50
C GLY A 73 18.22 1.94 19.00
N LEU A 74 19.29 2.70 19.28
CA LEU A 74 19.13 4.08 19.77
C LEU A 74 18.75 5.10 18.70
N ALA A 75 18.98 4.83 17.41
CA ALA A 75 18.46 5.65 16.32
C ALA A 75 16.92 5.68 16.34
N HIS A 76 16.30 4.51 16.46
CA HIS A 76 14.86 4.35 16.56
C HIS A 76 14.33 4.86 17.91
N PHE A 77 15.04 4.59 18.98
CA PHE A 77 14.69 5.14 20.30
C PHE A 77 14.67 6.67 20.30
N LEU A 78 15.64 7.30 19.63
CA LEU A 78 15.70 8.76 19.49
C LEU A 78 14.52 9.31 18.68
N GLU A 79 14.05 8.57 17.67
CA GLU A 79 12.84 8.91 16.93
C GLU A 79 11.64 9.04 17.85
N HIS A 80 11.40 8.06 18.74
CA HIS A 80 10.33 8.10 19.73
C HIS A 80 10.48 9.30 20.67
N MET A 81 11.70 9.57 21.13
CA MET A 81 11.98 10.67 22.06
C MET A 81 11.71 12.05 21.44
N ALA A 82 11.68 12.18 20.11
CA ALA A 82 11.32 13.43 19.43
C ALA A 82 9.87 13.88 19.70
N PHE A 83 9.01 12.93 20.15
CA PHE A 83 7.62 13.22 20.54
C PHE A 83 7.44 13.33 22.06
N ASN A 84 8.50 13.10 22.85
CA ASN A 84 8.47 13.07 24.33
C ASN A 84 9.12 14.30 24.98
N GLY A 85 9.13 15.42 24.26
CA GLY A 85 9.55 16.70 24.80
C GLY A 85 10.72 17.35 24.05
N THR A 86 10.46 18.57 23.63
CA THR A 86 11.44 19.44 22.98
C THR A 86 11.53 20.77 23.72
N GLN A 87 12.48 21.60 23.35
CA GLN A 87 12.77 22.88 24.03
C GLN A 87 11.55 23.80 24.11
N HIS A 88 10.75 23.88 23.04
CA HIS A 88 9.59 24.76 22.98
C HIS A 88 8.27 24.00 23.24
N PHE A 89 8.28 22.68 23.13
CA PHE A 89 7.10 21.81 23.32
C PHE A 89 7.44 20.70 24.33
N PRO A 90 7.46 21.00 25.64
CA PRO A 90 7.82 20.00 26.66
C PRO A 90 6.77 18.89 26.77
N GLY A 91 7.21 17.69 27.13
CA GLY A 91 6.37 16.51 27.23
C GLY A 91 5.65 16.21 25.91
N LYS A 92 4.35 15.99 25.94
CA LYS A 92 3.53 15.74 24.73
C LYS A 92 3.06 17.02 24.02
N GLY A 93 3.75 18.14 24.22
CA GLY A 93 3.34 19.45 23.71
C GLY A 93 3.14 19.51 22.20
N ILE A 94 3.96 18.83 21.41
CA ILE A 94 3.81 18.74 19.94
C ILE A 94 2.49 18.06 19.60
N ILE A 95 2.25 16.88 20.15
CA ILE A 95 1.06 16.07 19.89
C ILE A 95 -0.19 16.88 20.27
N ASN A 96 -0.26 17.38 21.49
CA ASN A 96 -1.42 18.11 22.02
C ASN A 96 -1.74 19.35 21.18
N TYR A 97 -0.72 20.10 20.76
CA TYR A 97 -0.94 21.31 19.96
C TYR A 97 -1.51 20.98 18.57
N PHE A 98 -0.86 20.07 17.85
CA PHE A 98 -1.27 19.76 16.47
C PHE A 98 -2.58 18.99 16.41
N GLU A 99 -2.85 18.11 17.37
CA GLU A 99 -4.15 17.44 17.46
C GLU A 99 -5.29 18.42 17.74
N SER A 100 -5.04 19.50 18.50
CA SER A 100 -6.05 20.55 18.75
C SER A 100 -6.50 21.28 17.48
N ILE A 101 -5.76 21.13 16.39
CA ILE A 101 -6.07 21.73 15.08
C ILE A 101 -6.36 20.69 14.00
N GLY A 102 -6.62 19.44 14.40
CA GLY A 102 -7.02 18.35 13.50
C GLY A 102 -5.86 17.66 12.79
N VAL A 103 -4.63 17.77 13.29
CA VAL A 103 -3.44 17.06 12.79
C VAL A 103 -3.15 15.91 13.75
N ASN A 104 -3.53 14.69 13.39
CA ASN A 104 -3.58 13.55 14.30
C ASN A 104 -2.24 12.83 14.42
N PHE A 105 -1.90 12.38 15.64
CA PHE A 105 -0.74 11.54 15.89
C PHE A 105 -0.92 10.15 15.25
N GLY A 106 0.18 9.60 14.72
CA GLY A 106 0.20 8.32 13.98
C GLY A 106 -0.21 8.45 12.51
N GLY A 107 -1.14 9.34 12.17
CA GLY A 107 -1.56 9.62 10.80
C GLY A 107 -0.77 10.76 10.16
N ASN A 108 -0.92 11.95 10.72
CA ASN A 108 -0.32 13.18 10.19
C ASN A 108 1.00 13.54 10.90
N ILE A 109 1.07 13.37 12.22
CA ILE A 109 2.31 13.52 13.00
C ILE A 109 2.93 12.13 13.08
N ASN A 110 4.07 11.96 12.45
CA ASN A 110 4.72 10.65 12.41
C ASN A 110 6.20 10.80 12.10
N ALA A 111 6.94 9.71 12.25
CA ALA A 111 8.32 9.59 11.83
C ALA A 111 8.62 8.15 11.39
N TYR A 112 9.78 7.93 10.84
CA TYR A 112 10.34 6.61 10.63
C TYR A 112 11.85 6.65 10.70
N THR A 113 12.44 5.56 11.18
CA THR A 113 13.87 5.30 11.17
C THR A 113 14.18 4.12 10.23
N SER A 114 15.21 4.28 9.44
CA SER A 114 15.76 3.27 8.55
C SER A 114 17.22 2.96 8.94
N ILE A 115 17.87 2.12 8.17
CA ILE A 115 19.30 1.83 8.34
C ILE A 115 20.13 3.10 8.12
N ASP A 116 19.81 3.91 7.11
CA ASP A 116 20.63 5.05 6.68
C ASP A 116 20.01 6.42 6.98
N GLU A 117 18.71 6.49 7.31
CA GLU A 117 17.97 7.73 7.46
C GLU A 117 16.94 7.71 8.60
N THR A 118 16.54 8.89 9.05
CA THR A 118 15.38 9.13 9.93
C THR A 118 14.62 10.34 9.41
N VAL A 119 13.30 10.24 9.25
CA VAL A 119 12.47 11.34 8.77
C VAL A 119 11.32 11.59 9.72
N TYR A 120 11.17 12.84 10.15
CA TYR A 120 10.03 13.32 10.94
C TYR A 120 9.12 14.16 10.07
N ARG A 121 7.81 14.06 10.28
CA ARG A 121 6.83 14.75 9.45
C ARG A 121 5.63 15.27 10.23
N LEU A 122 5.15 16.45 9.77
CA LEU A 122 3.84 16.98 10.02
C LEU A 122 3.12 17.10 8.68
N SER A 123 2.16 16.24 8.44
CA SER A 123 1.42 16.16 7.18
C SER A 123 0.07 16.86 7.27
N ASP A 124 -0.40 17.39 6.14
CA ASP A 124 -1.72 18.06 6.01
C ASP A 124 -1.96 19.17 7.04
N VAL A 125 -0.92 19.89 7.42
CA VAL A 125 -1.00 21.00 8.37
C VAL A 125 -1.82 22.15 7.77
N PRO A 126 -2.87 22.67 8.46
CA PRO A 126 -3.67 23.76 7.93
C PRO A 126 -2.88 25.06 7.84
N THR A 127 -2.96 25.76 6.69
CA THR A 127 -2.22 27.01 6.43
C THR A 127 -3.07 28.28 6.61
N TYR A 128 -4.37 28.15 6.82
CA TYR A 128 -5.32 29.27 6.91
C TYR A 128 -5.42 29.94 8.27
N ARG A 129 -4.78 29.37 9.32
CA ARG A 129 -4.75 29.96 10.68
C ARG A 129 -3.40 30.64 10.92
N GLU A 130 -3.44 31.83 11.49
CA GLU A 130 -2.22 32.56 11.86
C GLU A 130 -1.39 31.80 12.91
N GLY A 131 -0.07 31.80 12.76
CA GLY A 131 0.88 31.17 13.69
C GLY A 131 1.11 29.68 13.53
N ILE A 132 0.27 28.92 12.79
CA ILE A 132 0.44 27.48 12.65
C ILE A 132 1.71 27.13 11.87
N ILE A 133 1.98 27.82 10.79
CA ILE A 133 3.21 27.64 9.99
C ILE A 133 4.46 27.90 10.84
N ASP A 134 4.42 28.94 11.68
CA ASP A 134 5.53 29.24 12.57
C ASP A 134 5.73 28.16 13.63
N SER A 135 4.64 27.63 14.17
CA SER A 135 4.69 26.50 15.11
C SER A 135 5.23 25.23 14.44
N ALA A 136 4.81 24.93 13.21
CA ALA A 136 5.31 23.78 12.46
C ALA A 136 6.82 23.89 12.17
N LEU A 137 7.28 25.05 11.73
CA LEU A 137 8.72 25.30 11.51
C LEU A 137 9.50 25.25 12.83
N LEU A 138 8.92 25.72 13.94
CA LEU A 138 9.55 25.64 15.24
C LEU A 138 9.67 24.20 15.75
N VAL A 139 8.69 23.35 15.48
CA VAL A 139 8.78 21.90 15.76
C VAL A 139 9.92 21.28 14.95
N MET A 140 10.01 21.58 13.65
CA MET A 140 11.12 21.07 12.83
C MET A 140 12.48 21.56 13.35
N HIS A 141 12.58 22.80 13.81
CA HIS A 141 13.78 23.31 14.44
C HIS A 141 14.11 22.55 15.73
N ASP A 142 13.11 22.26 16.55
CA ASP A 142 13.30 21.49 17.78
C ASP A 142 13.70 20.03 17.50
N TRP A 143 13.12 19.40 16.50
CA TRP A 143 13.57 18.09 16.03
C TRP A 143 15.00 18.09 15.50
N SER A 144 15.41 19.21 14.90
CA SER A 144 16.78 19.40 14.40
C SER A 144 17.81 19.49 15.54
N CYS A 145 17.54 20.26 16.60
CA CYS A 145 18.55 20.59 17.61
C CYS A 145 18.03 20.88 19.02
N GLY A 146 16.75 20.61 19.30
CA GLY A 146 16.08 20.98 20.57
C GLY A 146 15.46 19.85 21.36
N LEU A 147 15.87 18.58 21.18
CA LEU A 147 15.34 17.44 21.95
C LEU A 147 15.83 17.51 23.40
N LEU A 148 14.94 17.30 24.37
CA LEU A 148 15.26 17.38 25.80
C LEU A 148 15.89 16.09 26.35
N LEU A 149 15.50 14.93 25.87
CA LEU A 149 15.98 13.61 26.28
C LEU A 149 16.02 13.44 27.80
N LEU A 150 14.89 13.72 28.47
CA LEU A 150 14.71 13.63 29.91
C LEU A 150 14.76 12.15 30.35
N GLU A 151 15.38 11.88 31.51
CA GLU A 151 15.60 10.51 32.01
C GLU A 151 14.29 9.78 32.29
N ASP A 152 13.33 10.46 32.92
CA ASP A 152 12.00 9.89 33.21
C ASP A 152 11.23 9.51 31.92
N GLU A 153 11.34 10.31 30.86
CA GLU A 153 10.72 10.04 29.56
C GLU A 153 11.44 8.88 28.84
N ILE A 154 12.77 8.81 28.91
CA ILE A 154 13.55 7.69 28.38
C ILE A 154 13.14 6.38 29.06
N ASP A 155 13.05 6.36 30.39
CA ASP A 155 12.67 5.15 31.12
C ASP A 155 11.22 4.72 30.83
N ALA A 156 10.29 5.65 30.65
CA ALA A 156 8.92 5.37 30.23
C ALA A 156 8.87 4.75 28.81
N GLU A 157 9.68 5.23 27.87
CA GLU A 157 9.66 4.80 26.48
C GLU A 157 10.29 3.42 26.25
N ARG A 158 11.21 2.95 27.15
CA ARG A 158 11.80 1.60 27.06
C ARG A 158 10.74 0.50 26.93
N GLY A 159 9.65 0.61 27.71
CA GLY A 159 8.54 -0.35 27.68
C GLY A 159 7.81 -0.35 26.35
N VAL A 160 7.58 0.82 25.77
CA VAL A 160 6.88 0.97 24.46
C VAL A 160 7.69 0.33 23.34
N ILE A 161 8.98 0.60 23.25
CA ILE A 161 9.87 0.01 22.25
C ILE A 161 10.01 -1.50 22.39
N LEU A 162 10.05 -2.01 23.61
CA LEU A 162 10.06 -3.46 23.86
C LEU A 162 8.77 -4.14 23.39
N GLU A 163 7.62 -3.50 23.59
CA GLU A 163 6.34 -4.01 23.07
C GLU A 163 6.32 -4.01 21.53
N GLU A 164 6.85 -2.97 20.91
CA GLU A 164 7.01 -2.92 19.45
C GLU A 164 7.94 -4.02 18.95
N TRP A 165 9.12 -4.18 19.59
CA TRP A 165 10.06 -5.26 19.29
C TRP A 165 9.38 -6.62 19.39
N ARG A 166 8.60 -6.85 20.45
CA ARG A 166 7.91 -8.12 20.70
C ARG A 166 6.86 -8.41 19.63
N THR A 167 5.99 -7.42 19.33
CA THR A 167 4.90 -7.57 18.34
C THR A 167 5.40 -7.63 16.91
N GLY A 168 6.50 -6.95 16.60
CA GLY A 168 7.15 -6.95 15.30
C GLY A 168 7.95 -8.23 14.98
N ARG A 169 8.10 -9.16 15.91
CA ARG A 169 8.95 -10.37 15.76
C ARG A 169 8.25 -11.51 14.99
N THR A 170 7.75 -11.21 13.80
CA THR A 170 7.14 -12.20 12.90
C THR A 170 8.19 -13.16 12.31
N ALA A 171 7.75 -14.31 11.78
CA ALA A 171 8.61 -15.25 11.06
C ALA A 171 9.44 -14.57 9.97
N GLN A 172 8.80 -13.70 9.20
CA GLN A 172 9.49 -12.96 8.14
C GLN A 172 10.61 -12.06 8.69
N ARG A 173 10.38 -11.37 9.83
CA ARG A 173 11.39 -10.51 10.44
C ARG A 173 12.55 -11.31 11.03
N ARG A 174 12.26 -12.45 11.68
CA ARG A 174 13.29 -13.35 12.21
C ARG A 174 14.17 -13.89 11.09
N MET A 175 13.57 -14.42 10.03
CA MET A 175 14.29 -14.92 8.85
C MET A 175 15.09 -13.82 8.15
N TRP A 176 14.52 -12.64 7.98
CA TRP A 176 15.21 -11.52 7.35
C TRP A 176 16.47 -11.14 8.11
N ARG A 177 16.40 -11.05 9.44
CA ARG A 177 17.55 -10.70 10.29
C ARG A 177 18.68 -11.73 10.16
N GLU A 178 18.36 -13.02 10.21
CA GLU A 178 19.34 -14.08 10.07
C GLU A 178 19.93 -14.12 8.63
N LEU A 179 19.07 -13.94 7.64
CA LEU A 179 19.45 -13.91 6.23
C LEU A 179 20.40 -12.75 5.94
N ASN A 180 20.08 -11.54 6.42
CA ASN A 180 20.90 -10.34 6.25
C ASN A 180 22.30 -10.52 6.84
N ALA A 181 22.42 -11.12 8.00
CA ALA A 181 23.70 -11.43 8.62
C ALA A 181 24.55 -12.41 7.78
N LYS A 182 23.90 -13.37 7.09
CA LYS A 182 24.56 -14.34 6.19
C LYS A 182 24.90 -13.73 4.83
N MET A 183 24.07 -12.81 4.31
CA MET A 183 24.28 -12.17 3.01
C MET A 183 25.40 -11.12 3.01
N TYR A 184 25.59 -10.43 4.13
CA TYR A 184 26.53 -9.30 4.23
C TYR A 184 27.54 -9.49 5.39
N PRO A 185 28.23 -10.63 5.47
CA PRO A 185 29.06 -10.96 6.60
C PRO A 185 30.19 -9.93 6.81
N GLY A 186 30.40 -9.54 8.07
CA GLY A 186 31.46 -8.63 8.46
C GLY A 186 31.19 -7.13 8.18
N THR A 187 30.03 -6.80 7.64
CA THR A 187 29.64 -5.39 7.38
C THR A 187 28.80 -4.82 8.54
N GLN A 188 28.63 -3.50 8.57
CA GLN A 188 27.69 -2.84 9.49
C GLN A 188 26.24 -3.22 9.16
N TYR A 189 25.88 -3.38 7.87
CA TYR A 189 24.55 -3.83 7.44
C TYR A 189 24.15 -5.20 8.02
N ALA A 190 25.12 -6.08 8.27
CA ALA A 190 24.88 -7.37 8.91
C ALA A 190 24.67 -7.28 10.42
N LYS A 191 25.13 -6.19 11.07
CA LYS A 191 25.14 -6.03 12.53
C LYS A 191 23.98 -5.18 13.05
N ARG A 192 23.47 -4.27 12.23
CA ARG A 192 22.46 -3.28 12.65
C ARG A 192 21.06 -3.74 12.29
N ASP A 193 20.17 -3.60 13.27
CA ASP A 193 18.73 -3.77 13.09
C ASP A 193 18.06 -2.51 13.67
N VAL A 194 17.19 -1.88 12.91
CA VAL A 194 16.55 -0.60 13.29
C VAL A 194 15.87 -0.70 14.67
N ILE A 195 15.16 -1.81 14.94
CA ILE A 195 14.50 -2.02 16.24
C ILE A 195 15.50 -2.29 17.37
N GLY A 196 16.73 -2.71 17.05
CA GLY A 196 17.84 -2.88 17.96
C GLY A 196 17.87 -4.15 18.79
N ASP A 197 18.77 -4.12 19.79
CA ASP A 197 18.97 -5.20 20.74
C ASP A 197 18.24 -4.91 22.05
N THR A 198 17.43 -5.84 22.53
CA THR A 198 16.64 -5.69 23.76
C THR A 198 17.51 -5.48 25.00
N ALA A 199 18.70 -6.09 25.06
CA ALA A 199 19.62 -5.89 26.17
C ALA A 199 20.17 -4.46 26.19
N VAL A 200 20.43 -3.87 25.01
CA VAL A 200 20.83 -2.46 24.90
C VAL A 200 19.65 -1.57 25.27
N ILE A 201 18.47 -1.76 24.69
CA ILE A 201 17.26 -0.94 24.93
C ILE A 201 16.91 -0.89 26.43
N LEU A 202 17.00 -2.01 27.12
CA LEU A 202 16.70 -2.08 28.56
C LEU A 202 17.71 -1.38 29.45
N ASN A 203 19.00 -1.38 29.05
CA ASN A 203 20.09 -1.08 29.97
C ASN A 203 21.04 0.04 29.50
N PHE A 204 20.79 0.69 28.36
CA PHE A 204 21.68 1.75 27.90
C PHE A 204 21.71 2.91 28.90
N GLU A 205 22.89 3.50 29.10
CA GLU A 205 23.08 4.71 29.89
C GLU A 205 22.50 5.91 29.13
N TYR A 206 21.77 6.81 29.81
CA TYR A 206 21.15 7.98 29.17
C TYR A 206 22.14 8.78 28.30
N GLN A 207 23.40 8.83 28.73
CA GLN A 207 24.46 9.51 27.98
C GLN A 207 24.71 8.89 26.62
N ALA A 208 24.54 7.58 26.43
CA ALA A 208 24.72 6.93 25.13
C ALA A 208 23.75 7.45 24.07
N LEU A 209 22.49 7.71 24.46
CA LEU A 209 21.48 8.30 23.59
C LEU A 209 21.79 9.78 23.28
N ARG A 210 22.19 10.54 24.31
CA ARG A 210 22.60 11.95 24.18
C ARG A 210 23.85 12.07 23.31
N ASP A 211 24.82 11.16 23.41
CA ASP A 211 26.01 11.11 22.58
C ASP A 211 25.67 10.84 21.12
N TYR A 212 24.73 9.89 20.86
CA TYR A 212 24.26 9.61 19.51
C TYR A 212 23.62 10.85 18.87
N TYR A 213 22.70 11.51 19.60
CA TYR A 213 22.04 12.74 19.18
C TYR A 213 23.05 13.86 18.87
N THR A 214 23.92 14.18 19.82
CA THR A 214 24.90 15.25 19.69
C THR A 214 25.90 15.00 18.56
N LYS A 215 26.27 13.72 18.35
CA LYS A 215 27.23 13.33 17.33
C LYS A 215 26.66 13.43 15.91
N TRP A 216 25.40 13.05 15.71
CA TRP A 216 24.86 12.84 14.37
C TRP A 216 23.83 13.88 13.93
N TYR A 217 23.04 14.45 14.86
CA TYR A 217 22.04 15.45 14.52
C TYR A 217 22.70 16.83 14.38
N GLY A 218 22.70 17.34 13.14
CA GLY A 218 23.25 18.65 12.82
C GLY A 218 22.91 19.07 11.40
N PRO A 219 22.96 20.38 11.11
CA PRO A 219 22.49 20.93 9.84
C PRO A 219 23.10 20.29 8.59
N ASP A 220 24.35 19.87 8.68
CA ASP A 220 25.10 19.23 7.59
C ASP A 220 24.62 17.82 7.22
N ASN A 221 23.78 17.18 8.07
CA ASN A 221 23.11 15.90 7.82
C ASN A 221 21.59 16.08 7.65
N GLN A 222 21.08 17.30 7.51
CA GLN A 222 19.64 17.56 7.57
C GLN A 222 19.12 18.27 6.32
N ALA A 223 17.88 17.96 5.97
CA ALA A 223 17.12 18.73 4.98
C ALA A 223 15.73 19.09 5.51
N ILE A 224 15.34 20.35 5.33
CA ILE A 224 14.01 20.86 5.59
C ILE A 224 13.19 20.82 4.30
N ILE A 225 12.06 20.16 4.32
CA ILE A 225 11.17 20.03 3.17
C ILE A 225 9.81 20.65 3.54
N VAL A 226 9.36 21.66 2.78
CA VAL A 226 8.07 22.32 2.96
C VAL A 226 7.34 22.35 1.63
N VAL A 227 6.22 21.65 1.54
CA VAL A 227 5.45 21.55 0.29
C VAL A 227 3.96 21.76 0.59
N GLY A 228 3.35 22.76 -0.02
CA GLY A 228 1.94 23.02 0.20
C GLY A 228 1.45 24.39 -0.27
N ASP A 229 0.27 24.74 0.18
CA ASP A 229 -0.35 26.03 -0.12
C ASP A 229 0.25 27.12 0.78
N ILE A 230 1.44 27.60 0.37
CA ILE A 230 2.29 28.51 1.15
C ILE A 230 2.98 29.54 0.23
N ASP A 231 3.42 30.64 0.83
CA ASP A 231 4.32 31.60 0.19
C ASP A 231 5.78 31.13 0.32
N VAL A 232 6.39 30.79 -0.81
CA VAL A 232 7.75 30.22 -0.88
C VAL A 232 8.81 31.18 -0.33
N ASP A 233 8.71 32.49 -0.63
CA ASP A 233 9.69 33.47 -0.19
C ASP A 233 9.58 33.71 1.33
N ALA A 234 8.35 33.75 1.86
CA ALA A 234 8.11 33.85 3.30
C ALA A 234 8.66 32.64 4.08
N ILE A 235 8.43 31.42 3.58
CA ILE A 235 8.96 30.18 4.19
C ILE A 235 10.50 30.18 4.15
N GLU A 236 11.11 30.53 3.00
CA GLU A 236 12.57 30.58 2.88
C GLU A 236 13.17 31.55 3.88
N ALA A 237 12.58 32.75 4.04
CA ALA A 237 13.04 33.74 5.02
C ALA A 237 12.96 33.21 6.47
N LYS A 238 11.87 32.50 6.81
CA LYS A 238 11.68 31.88 8.13
C LYS A 238 12.70 30.76 8.39
N ILE A 239 12.96 29.88 7.44
CA ILE A 239 13.98 28.83 7.54
C ILE A 239 15.36 29.49 7.77
N LYS A 240 15.73 30.47 6.96
CA LYS A 240 17.00 31.21 7.11
C LYS A 240 17.14 31.84 8.50
N ALA A 241 16.08 32.42 9.04
CA ALA A 241 16.08 33.04 10.36
C ALA A 241 16.21 32.02 11.50
N LEU A 242 15.43 30.92 11.47
CA LEU A 242 15.41 29.91 12.53
C LEU A 242 16.74 29.15 12.63
N TRP A 243 17.34 28.77 11.51
CA TRP A 243 18.59 27.99 11.52
C TRP A 243 19.86 28.83 11.44
N ALA A 244 19.77 30.16 11.39
CA ALA A 244 20.92 31.06 11.27
C ALA A 244 22.01 30.84 12.33
N ASN A 245 21.62 30.51 13.55
CA ASN A 245 22.50 30.31 14.69
C ASN A 245 22.74 28.86 15.07
N VAL A 246 22.19 27.91 14.32
CA VAL A 246 22.43 26.49 14.59
C VAL A 246 23.82 26.14 14.06
N PRO A 247 24.77 25.73 14.94
CA PRO A 247 26.14 25.47 14.52
C PRO A 247 26.24 24.14 13.74
N LYS A 248 27.20 24.06 12.83
CA LYS A 248 27.66 22.80 12.26
C LYS A 248 28.20 21.87 13.35
N ARG A 249 28.21 20.57 13.08
CA ARG A 249 28.84 19.56 13.92
C ARG A 249 30.37 19.64 13.86
N ALA A 250 30.95 20.66 14.46
CA ALA A 250 32.38 21.04 14.27
C ALA A 250 33.40 19.97 14.72
N ASN A 251 33.03 19.01 15.53
CA ASN A 251 33.95 18.08 16.20
C ASN A 251 33.91 16.63 15.75
N TYR A 252 33.03 16.24 14.84
CA TYR A 252 32.74 14.83 14.55
C TYR A 252 33.14 14.38 13.14
N GLY A 253 33.68 15.28 12.30
CA GLY A 253 34.08 14.97 10.94
C GLY A 253 32.91 14.65 9.99
N GLU A 254 33.24 14.15 8.82
CA GLU A 254 32.25 13.71 7.86
C GLU A 254 31.53 12.45 8.32
N ARG A 255 30.26 12.31 7.94
CA ARG A 255 29.46 11.09 8.15
C ARG A 255 30.14 9.91 7.44
N PRO A 256 30.48 8.81 8.12
CA PRO A 256 31.03 7.64 7.46
C PRO A 256 29.99 7.00 6.52
N LEU A 257 30.43 6.63 5.33
CA LEU A 257 29.64 5.85 4.39
C LEU A 257 30.02 4.38 4.51
N TYR A 258 29.16 3.59 5.07
CA TYR A 258 29.28 2.13 5.08
C TYR A 258 28.77 1.56 3.76
N THR A 259 29.34 0.45 3.33
CA THR A 259 28.94 -0.28 2.13
C THR A 259 29.10 -1.78 2.34
N ILE A 260 28.68 -2.55 1.37
CA ILE A 260 28.88 -4.00 1.29
C ILE A 260 29.93 -4.30 0.20
N ASN A 261 30.50 -5.51 0.23
CA ASN A 261 31.52 -5.90 -0.74
C ASN A 261 30.92 -6.78 -1.85
N HIS A 262 31.54 -6.76 -3.02
CA HIS A 262 31.31 -7.78 -4.04
C HIS A 262 31.69 -9.16 -3.53
N ASN A 263 30.98 -10.17 -3.98
CA ASN A 263 31.30 -11.55 -3.67
C ASN A 263 32.50 -12.01 -4.52
N THR A 264 33.48 -12.66 -3.90
CA THR A 264 34.62 -13.28 -4.60
C THR A 264 34.30 -14.68 -5.14
N ALA A 265 33.22 -15.28 -4.63
CA ALA A 265 32.64 -16.54 -5.06
C ALA A 265 31.13 -16.47 -4.79
N PRO A 266 30.30 -17.34 -5.40
CA PRO A 266 28.87 -17.40 -5.05
C PRO A 266 28.68 -17.61 -3.55
N LEU A 267 27.81 -16.81 -2.94
CA LEU A 267 27.47 -16.84 -1.52
C LEU A 267 26.09 -17.49 -1.35
N VAL A 268 25.97 -18.47 -0.45
CA VAL A 268 24.70 -19.15 -0.19
C VAL A 268 24.23 -18.85 1.25
N ALA A 269 23.02 -18.32 1.38
CA ALA A 269 22.36 -18.03 2.63
C ALA A 269 20.99 -18.72 2.68
N ILE A 270 20.82 -19.67 3.57
CA ILE A 270 19.56 -20.41 3.76
C ILE A 270 19.10 -20.22 5.20
N VAL A 271 17.82 -19.87 5.37
CA VAL A 271 17.15 -19.74 6.67
C VAL A 271 15.76 -20.37 6.61
N THR A 272 15.33 -20.93 7.74
CA THR A 272 13.98 -21.51 7.87
C THR A 272 13.32 -21.06 9.16
N ASP A 273 11.98 -21.05 9.18
CA ASP A 273 11.20 -20.71 10.35
C ASP A 273 9.90 -21.55 10.40
N LYS A 274 9.50 -21.98 11.59
CA LYS A 274 8.33 -22.85 11.79
C LYS A 274 7.00 -22.18 11.46
N GLU A 275 6.92 -20.85 11.61
CA GLU A 275 5.73 -20.05 11.32
C GLU A 275 5.72 -19.47 9.92
N ALA A 276 6.77 -19.69 9.12
CA ALA A 276 6.82 -19.21 7.74
C ALA A 276 5.73 -19.88 6.90
N GLN A 277 5.08 -19.10 6.05
CA GLN A 277 3.95 -19.56 5.24
C GLN A 277 4.35 -20.02 3.84
N GLY A 278 5.50 -19.57 3.35
CA GLY A 278 5.97 -19.91 2.01
C GLY A 278 7.48 -19.72 1.86
N SER A 279 8.00 -20.28 0.78
CA SER A 279 9.42 -20.20 0.42
C SER A 279 9.66 -18.99 -0.50
N ARG A 280 10.85 -18.38 -0.37
CA ARG A 280 11.35 -17.34 -1.26
C ARG A 280 12.79 -17.64 -1.62
N ILE A 281 13.12 -17.55 -2.90
CA ILE A 281 14.47 -17.70 -3.44
C ILE A 281 14.82 -16.39 -4.14
N THR A 282 16.01 -15.85 -3.85
CA THR A 282 16.54 -14.64 -4.48
C THR A 282 17.94 -14.93 -5.01
N LEU A 283 18.19 -14.53 -6.26
CA LEU A 283 19.53 -14.40 -6.83
C LEU A 283 19.86 -12.92 -6.86
N GLU A 284 20.84 -12.50 -6.06
CA GLU A 284 21.30 -11.11 -5.97
C GLU A 284 22.65 -10.97 -6.70
N TYR A 285 22.72 -10.04 -7.64
CA TYR A 285 23.92 -9.67 -8.38
C TYR A 285 24.30 -8.23 -8.05
N LYS A 286 25.39 -8.03 -7.32
CA LYS A 286 25.85 -6.72 -6.82
C LYS A 286 26.58 -5.93 -7.91
N HIS A 287 26.30 -4.63 -8.00
CA HIS A 287 26.88 -3.72 -8.97
C HIS A 287 27.36 -2.44 -8.29
N ASP A 288 28.48 -1.90 -8.73
CA ASP A 288 28.90 -0.57 -8.31
C ASP A 288 27.91 0.47 -8.85
N GLN A 289 27.54 1.43 -8.01
CA GLN A 289 26.82 2.61 -8.47
C GLN A 289 27.64 3.41 -9.46
N LEU A 290 26.96 4.19 -10.31
CA LEU A 290 27.64 5.13 -11.20
C LEU A 290 28.52 6.10 -10.38
N PRO A 291 29.73 6.45 -10.89
CA PRO A 291 30.55 7.48 -10.27
C PRO A 291 29.74 8.77 -10.01
N ALA A 292 30.00 9.46 -8.90
CA ALA A 292 29.28 10.68 -8.49
C ALA A 292 29.19 11.74 -9.61
N ALA A 293 30.20 11.83 -10.49
CA ALA A 293 30.17 12.73 -11.64
C ALA A 293 29.08 12.38 -12.66
N MET A 294 28.65 11.11 -12.73
CA MET A 294 27.62 10.61 -13.65
C MET A 294 26.24 10.52 -13.02
N GLN A 295 26.13 10.54 -11.69
CA GLN A 295 24.83 10.58 -10.99
C GLN A 295 24.11 11.91 -11.30
N ASN A 296 22.79 11.92 -11.26
CA ASN A 296 21.96 13.09 -11.60
C ASN A 296 22.27 13.69 -12.97
N THR A 297 22.44 12.86 -13.97
CA THR A 297 22.67 13.25 -15.37
C THR A 297 21.69 12.53 -16.30
N ALA A 298 21.59 12.97 -17.55
CA ALA A 298 20.82 12.25 -18.55
C ALA A 298 21.34 10.80 -18.77
N ILE A 299 22.61 10.53 -18.46
CA ILE A 299 23.20 9.19 -18.55
C ILE A 299 22.62 8.28 -17.46
N SER A 300 22.65 8.73 -16.20
CA SER A 300 22.07 7.93 -15.10
C SER A 300 20.55 7.71 -15.29
N TYR A 301 19.82 8.75 -15.72
CA TYR A 301 18.40 8.62 -16.00
C TYR A 301 18.11 7.62 -17.14
N THR A 302 18.91 7.65 -18.21
CA THR A 302 18.80 6.67 -19.32
C THR A 302 19.12 5.26 -18.83
N GLN A 303 20.14 5.07 -18.00
CA GLN A 303 20.49 3.77 -17.44
C GLN A 303 19.35 3.20 -16.60
N SER A 304 18.77 4.01 -15.71
CA SER A 304 17.62 3.61 -14.90
C SER A 304 16.42 3.22 -15.76
N LEU A 305 16.11 4.02 -16.80
CA LEU A 305 15.05 3.71 -17.77
C LEU A 305 15.29 2.37 -18.50
N LEU A 306 16.51 2.09 -18.93
CA LEU A 306 16.84 0.85 -19.63
C LEU A 306 16.71 -0.38 -18.71
N ILE A 307 17.16 -0.26 -17.46
CA ILE A 307 17.05 -1.33 -16.45
C ILE A 307 15.58 -1.56 -16.05
N GLU A 308 14.80 -0.50 -15.89
CA GLU A 308 13.36 -0.60 -15.64
C GLU A 308 12.65 -1.39 -16.75
N LEU A 309 12.90 -1.05 -18.04
CA LEU A 309 12.34 -1.80 -19.17
C LEU A 309 12.78 -3.28 -19.19
N ILE A 310 14.01 -3.59 -18.75
CA ILE A 310 14.50 -4.99 -18.61
C ILE A 310 13.69 -5.71 -17.53
N CYS A 311 13.50 -5.08 -16.37
CA CYS A 311 12.73 -5.68 -15.28
C CYS A 311 11.27 -5.90 -15.70
N ASP A 312 10.63 -4.93 -16.33
CA ASP A 312 9.24 -5.04 -16.82
C ASP A 312 9.07 -6.21 -17.79
N MET A 313 10.02 -6.37 -18.74
CA MET A 313 9.97 -7.50 -19.69
C MET A 313 10.20 -8.84 -19.01
N PHE A 314 11.11 -8.92 -18.04
CA PHE A 314 11.34 -10.13 -17.25
C PHE A 314 10.09 -10.49 -16.43
N ASP A 315 9.50 -9.53 -15.74
CA ASP A 315 8.31 -9.71 -14.90
C ASP A 315 7.10 -10.17 -15.71
N ASN A 316 6.86 -9.56 -16.88
CA ASN A 316 5.82 -9.99 -17.81
C ASN A 316 6.01 -11.45 -18.24
N ARG A 317 7.26 -11.86 -18.57
CA ARG A 317 7.59 -13.23 -18.94
C ARG A 317 7.37 -14.20 -17.77
N MET A 318 7.76 -13.82 -16.54
CA MET A 318 7.57 -14.64 -15.34
C MET A 318 6.09 -14.79 -14.97
N THR A 319 5.31 -13.75 -15.15
CA THR A 319 3.85 -13.79 -14.95
C THR A 319 3.20 -14.80 -15.90
N GLU A 320 3.55 -14.79 -17.18
CA GLU A 320 3.04 -15.77 -18.15
C GLU A 320 3.43 -17.22 -17.76
N LEU A 321 4.67 -17.43 -17.31
CA LEU A 321 5.14 -18.77 -16.90
C LEU A 321 4.45 -19.27 -15.63
N ALA A 322 4.14 -18.38 -14.67
CA ALA A 322 3.43 -18.73 -13.43
C ALA A 322 2.02 -19.28 -13.69
N LEU A 323 1.42 -18.96 -14.84
CA LEU A 323 0.10 -19.46 -15.26
C LEU A 323 0.12 -20.89 -15.81
N ASP A 324 1.29 -21.51 -15.94
CA ASP A 324 1.34 -22.95 -16.22
C ASP A 324 1.04 -23.73 -14.92
N PRO A 325 0.05 -24.65 -14.90
CA PRO A 325 -0.22 -25.49 -13.72
C PRO A 325 1.02 -26.24 -13.21
N ASN A 326 1.94 -26.58 -14.12
CA ASN A 326 3.17 -27.32 -13.82
C ASN A 326 4.34 -26.42 -13.39
N ALA A 327 4.19 -25.09 -13.42
CA ALA A 327 5.24 -24.19 -12.96
C ALA A 327 5.70 -24.55 -11.54
N SER A 328 7.00 -24.43 -11.29
CA SER A 328 7.61 -24.71 -9.99
C SER A 328 7.36 -23.62 -8.95
N PHE A 329 6.83 -22.48 -9.37
CA PHE A 329 6.62 -21.27 -8.56
C PHE A 329 5.20 -20.71 -8.73
N THR A 330 4.78 -19.85 -7.82
CA THR A 330 3.48 -19.16 -7.82
C THR A 330 3.59 -17.74 -8.34
N ALA A 331 4.71 -17.10 -8.12
CA ALA A 331 5.04 -15.76 -8.61
C ALA A 331 6.56 -15.64 -8.74
N ALA A 332 7.00 -14.81 -9.67
CA ALA A 332 8.40 -14.47 -9.87
C ALA A 332 8.54 -13.09 -10.50
N GLY A 333 9.70 -12.50 -10.37
CA GLY A 333 10.02 -11.20 -10.95
C GLY A 333 11.44 -10.78 -10.65
N CYS A 334 11.80 -9.56 -11.05
CA CYS A 334 13.07 -8.97 -10.69
C CYS A 334 12.93 -7.48 -10.33
N TYR A 335 13.95 -6.96 -9.69
CA TYR A 335 14.11 -5.54 -9.43
C TYR A 335 15.59 -5.16 -9.37
N TYR A 336 15.86 -3.89 -9.61
CA TYR A 336 17.19 -3.29 -9.46
C TYR A 336 17.08 -2.09 -8.53
N GLY A 337 18.00 -1.98 -7.58
CA GLY A 337 18.04 -0.86 -6.65
C GLY A 337 19.22 -0.92 -5.71
N GLU A 338 19.28 0.06 -4.82
CA GLU A 338 20.32 0.14 -3.80
C GLU A 338 20.25 -1.04 -2.83
N ALA A 339 21.33 -1.80 -2.71
CA ALA A 339 21.53 -2.85 -1.71
C ALA A 339 22.21 -2.31 -0.45
N ALA A 340 23.06 -1.32 -0.62
CA ALA A 340 23.72 -0.53 0.42
C ALA A 340 24.29 0.74 -0.23
N LYS A 341 24.65 1.74 0.55
CA LYS A 341 25.27 2.96 0.00
C LYS A 341 26.47 2.60 -0.89
N LYS A 342 26.52 3.15 -2.10
CA LYS A 342 27.49 2.89 -3.20
C LYS A 342 27.40 1.51 -3.85
N MET A 343 26.42 0.69 -3.50
CA MET A 343 26.25 -0.63 -4.09
C MET A 343 24.78 -0.84 -4.48
N ASP A 344 24.54 -1.07 -5.75
CA ASP A 344 23.25 -1.52 -6.27
C ASP A 344 23.24 -3.04 -6.41
N ALA A 345 22.07 -3.61 -6.61
CA ALA A 345 21.90 -5.01 -6.96
C ALA A 345 20.75 -5.24 -7.94
N PHE A 346 20.98 -6.16 -8.86
CA PHE A 346 19.92 -6.82 -9.62
C PHE A 346 19.48 -8.05 -8.85
N ASN A 347 18.19 -8.13 -8.56
CA ASN A 347 17.60 -9.22 -7.79
C ASN A 347 16.55 -9.95 -8.62
N ALA A 348 16.74 -11.25 -8.86
CA ALA A 348 15.73 -12.12 -9.44
C ALA A 348 15.12 -12.99 -8.33
N VAL A 349 13.79 -12.99 -8.22
CA VAL A 349 13.04 -13.54 -7.09
C VAL A 349 12.01 -14.55 -7.56
N TYR A 350 11.95 -15.69 -6.88
CA TYR A 350 10.92 -16.71 -7.06
C TYR A 350 10.22 -17.02 -5.74
N LEU A 351 8.91 -17.24 -5.82
CA LEU A 351 8.08 -17.80 -4.75
C LEU A 351 7.73 -19.25 -5.11
N PRO A 352 8.50 -20.24 -4.66
CA PRO A 352 8.29 -21.65 -5.00
C PRO A 352 6.93 -22.16 -4.53
N LYS A 353 6.37 -23.11 -5.27
CA LYS A 353 5.33 -24.00 -4.76
C LYS A 353 5.93 -24.96 -3.74
N GLU A 354 5.21 -25.26 -2.65
CA GLU A 354 5.70 -26.15 -1.60
C GLU A 354 6.08 -27.52 -2.16
N GLY A 355 7.27 -27.99 -1.82
CA GLY A 355 7.86 -29.24 -2.29
C GLY A 355 8.52 -29.13 -3.67
N LYS A 356 8.57 -27.94 -4.27
CA LYS A 356 9.17 -27.61 -5.56
C LYS A 356 10.35 -26.65 -5.47
N GLU A 357 10.88 -26.41 -4.28
CA GLU A 357 11.90 -25.39 -4.04
C GLU A 357 13.18 -25.64 -4.85
N THR A 358 13.63 -26.89 -4.94
CA THR A 358 14.81 -27.26 -5.76
C THR A 358 14.52 -27.07 -7.26
N ASP A 359 13.33 -27.47 -7.73
CA ASP A 359 12.93 -27.28 -9.13
C ASP A 359 12.85 -25.78 -9.46
N ALA A 360 12.27 -24.97 -8.55
CA ALA A 360 12.14 -23.53 -8.69
C ALA A 360 13.50 -22.81 -8.71
N PHE A 361 14.46 -23.26 -7.90
CA PHE A 361 15.82 -22.75 -7.93
C PHE A 361 16.49 -23.00 -9.31
N ASN A 362 16.37 -24.22 -9.80
CA ASN A 362 16.94 -24.59 -11.10
C ASN A 362 16.27 -23.82 -12.25
N ASP A 363 14.95 -23.61 -12.16
CA ASP A 363 14.20 -22.83 -13.14
C ASP A 363 14.59 -21.33 -13.08
N LEU A 364 14.77 -20.77 -11.88
CA LEU A 364 15.27 -19.40 -11.73
C LEU A 364 16.65 -19.22 -12.40
N VAL A 365 17.58 -20.14 -12.15
CA VAL A 365 18.90 -20.13 -12.81
C VAL A 365 18.75 -20.22 -14.33
N TYR A 366 17.83 -21.07 -14.82
CA TYR A 366 17.54 -21.22 -16.26
C TYR A 366 16.99 -19.91 -16.86
N GLN A 367 16.02 -19.24 -16.22
CA GLN A 367 15.39 -18.03 -16.75
C GLN A 367 16.35 -16.82 -16.72
N VAL A 368 17.15 -16.70 -15.67
CA VAL A 368 18.20 -15.67 -15.58
C VAL A 368 19.26 -15.89 -16.65
N GLU A 369 19.72 -17.13 -16.86
CA GLU A 369 20.68 -17.48 -17.90
C GLU A 369 20.09 -17.30 -19.32
N LYS A 370 18.78 -17.58 -19.50
CA LYS A 370 18.07 -17.30 -20.74
C LYS A 370 18.05 -15.81 -21.06
N MET A 371 17.79 -14.96 -20.05
CA MET A 371 17.86 -13.51 -20.20
C MET A 371 19.30 -13.09 -20.56
N ARG A 372 20.31 -13.62 -19.89
CA ARG A 372 21.72 -13.28 -20.14
C ARG A 372 22.15 -13.63 -21.58
N ARG A 373 21.76 -14.80 -22.13
CA ARG A 373 22.19 -15.26 -23.43
C ARG A 373 21.40 -14.70 -24.60
N TYR A 374 20.10 -14.63 -24.45
CA TYR A 374 19.19 -14.34 -25.56
C TYR A 374 18.43 -13.02 -25.39
N GLY A 375 18.42 -12.46 -24.15
CA GLY A 375 17.69 -11.23 -23.86
C GLY A 375 16.18 -11.35 -24.11
N PHE A 376 15.65 -10.34 -24.77
CA PHE A 376 14.24 -10.15 -25.06
C PHE A 376 14.00 -9.98 -26.56
N THR A 377 12.74 -10.13 -26.98
CA THR A 377 12.30 -9.92 -28.37
C THR A 377 11.93 -8.44 -28.58
N ASN A 378 11.85 -8.03 -29.85
CA ASN A 378 11.40 -6.68 -30.18
C ASN A 378 9.93 -6.44 -29.77
N ALA A 379 9.08 -7.47 -29.87
CA ALA A 379 7.69 -7.38 -29.47
C ALA A 379 7.54 -7.15 -27.95
N GLU A 380 8.34 -7.79 -27.10
CA GLU A 380 8.36 -7.55 -25.65
C GLU A 380 8.78 -6.09 -25.36
N LEU A 381 9.85 -5.62 -26.03
CA LEU A 381 10.33 -4.25 -25.86
C LEU A 381 9.28 -3.20 -26.28
N GLU A 382 8.62 -3.35 -27.41
CA GLU A 382 7.63 -2.38 -27.88
C GLU A 382 6.39 -2.33 -26.96
N ARG A 383 6.03 -3.46 -26.31
CA ARG A 383 4.98 -3.48 -25.28
C ARG A 383 5.36 -2.61 -24.09
N VAL A 384 6.47 -2.86 -23.44
CA VAL A 384 6.87 -2.12 -22.23
C VAL A 384 7.15 -0.64 -22.53
N LYS A 385 7.65 -0.31 -23.74
CA LYS A 385 7.77 1.09 -24.19
C LYS A 385 6.41 1.78 -24.26
N SER A 386 5.39 1.11 -24.78
CA SER A 386 4.04 1.66 -24.88
C SER A 386 3.43 1.88 -23.49
N GLU A 387 3.63 0.93 -22.58
CA GLU A 387 3.21 1.04 -21.18
C GLU A 387 3.92 2.20 -20.46
N LYS A 388 5.24 2.30 -20.61
CA LYS A 388 6.04 3.38 -20.03
C LYS A 388 5.62 4.75 -20.56
N LEU A 389 5.41 4.88 -21.88
CA LEU A 389 4.97 6.14 -22.47
C LEU A 389 3.61 6.58 -21.94
N ASN A 390 2.65 5.65 -21.81
CA ASN A 390 1.34 5.95 -21.24
C ASN A 390 1.42 6.36 -19.76
N ALA A 391 2.23 5.66 -18.99
CA ALA A 391 2.46 6.01 -17.58
C ALA A 391 3.02 7.43 -17.44
N MET A 392 4.01 7.77 -18.26
CA MET A 392 4.62 9.10 -18.28
C MET A 392 3.67 10.19 -18.81
N GLU A 393 2.83 9.88 -19.81
CA GLU A 393 1.81 10.80 -20.29
C GLU A 393 0.79 11.14 -19.19
N LYS A 394 0.32 10.11 -18.47
CA LYS A 394 -0.57 10.27 -17.31
C LYS A 394 0.09 11.10 -16.21
N TYR A 395 1.33 10.76 -15.83
CA TYR A 395 2.11 11.47 -14.84
C TYR A 395 2.24 12.97 -15.17
N TYR A 396 2.52 13.30 -16.43
CA TYR A 396 2.61 14.67 -16.92
C TYR A 396 1.24 15.39 -16.89
N LYS A 397 0.18 14.73 -17.33
CA LYS A 397 -1.19 15.31 -17.33
C LYS A 397 -1.68 15.62 -15.90
N GLU A 398 -1.33 14.76 -14.96
CA GLU A 398 -1.72 14.88 -13.56
C GLU A 398 -0.75 15.74 -12.71
N ARG A 399 0.30 16.33 -13.28
CA ARG A 399 1.35 17.05 -12.54
C ARG A 399 0.83 18.15 -11.60
N ASN A 400 -0.25 18.85 -12.00
CA ASN A 400 -0.87 19.92 -11.22
C ASN A 400 -1.89 19.42 -10.18
N THR A 401 -2.21 18.12 -10.18
CA THR A 401 -3.14 17.49 -9.23
C THR A 401 -2.42 16.51 -8.30
N ARG A 402 -1.09 16.52 -8.30
CA ARG A 402 -0.26 15.69 -7.45
C ARG A 402 -0.32 16.19 -6.00
N LYS A 403 -0.47 15.27 -5.07
CA LYS A 403 -0.57 15.60 -3.65
C LYS A 403 0.76 16.10 -3.07
N ASN A 404 0.66 17.05 -2.13
CA ASN A 404 1.79 17.63 -1.40
C ASN A 404 2.75 16.57 -0.87
N ILE A 405 2.23 15.53 -0.22
CA ILE A 405 3.03 14.45 0.36
C ILE A 405 3.90 13.71 -0.68
N ARG A 406 3.42 13.53 -1.92
CA ARG A 406 4.19 12.88 -2.98
C ARG A 406 5.36 13.73 -3.46
N LEU A 407 5.13 15.03 -3.56
CA LEU A 407 6.16 16.00 -3.93
C LEU A 407 7.21 16.14 -2.82
N ALA A 408 6.80 16.11 -1.55
CA ALA A 408 7.71 16.08 -0.42
C ALA A 408 8.59 14.82 -0.42
N GLN A 409 8.02 13.64 -0.73
CA GLN A 409 8.76 12.38 -0.83
C GLN A 409 9.83 12.41 -1.94
N GLU A 410 9.60 13.10 -3.05
CA GLU A 410 10.62 13.30 -4.10
C GLU A 410 11.82 14.10 -3.58
N CYS A 411 11.55 15.17 -2.81
CA CYS A 411 12.60 15.96 -2.18
C CYS A 411 13.42 15.13 -1.17
N ILE A 412 12.76 14.26 -0.39
CA ILE A 412 13.45 13.36 0.55
C ILE A 412 14.38 12.43 -0.21
N ARG A 413 13.91 11.72 -1.25
CA ARG A 413 14.74 10.80 -2.04
C ARG A 413 15.88 11.51 -2.76
N HIS A 414 15.66 12.73 -3.23
CA HIS A 414 16.75 13.54 -3.79
C HIS A 414 17.82 13.84 -2.73
N PHE A 415 17.43 14.13 -1.48
CA PHE A 415 18.37 14.41 -0.41
C PHE A 415 19.12 13.17 0.07
N GLU A 416 18.41 12.07 0.33
CA GLU A 416 18.97 10.86 0.97
C GLU A 416 19.72 9.97 -0.03
N ASP A 417 19.14 9.74 -1.21
CA ASP A 417 19.63 8.78 -2.20
C ASP A 417 20.25 9.43 -3.42
N GLY A 418 20.13 10.75 -3.52
CA GLY A 418 20.62 11.49 -4.68
C GLY A 418 19.82 11.22 -5.96
N GLU A 419 18.54 10.80 -5.83
CA GLU A 419 17.67 10.61 -7.00
C GLU A 419 17.51 11.88 -7.82
N SER A 420 17.41 11.73 -9.14
CA SER A 420 17.15 12.87 -10.04
C SER A 420 15.74 13.41 -9.85
N MET A 421 15.59 14.72 -9.77
CA MET A 421 14.29 15.38 -9.59
C MET A 421 14.14 16.53 -10.61
N PRO A 422 14.09 16.25 -11.93
CA PRO A 422 14.06 17.29 -12.98
C PRO A 422 12.65 17.83 -13.23
N GLY A 423 11.62 17.25 -12.64
CA GLY A 423 10.21 17.60 -12.78
C GLY A 423 9.48 16.87 -13.90
N ALA A 424 8.17 16.72 -13.71
CA ALA A 424 7.32 15.86 -14.54
C ALA A 424 7.32 16.22 -16.04
N GLN A 425 7.48 17.51 -16.39
CA GLN A 425 7.54 17.93 -17.79
C GLN A 425 8.83 17.43 -18.44
N TRP A 426 9.96 17.63 -17.78
CA TRP A 426 11.26 17.20 -18.29
C TRP A 426 11.30 15.67 -18.45
N GLU A 427 10.82 14.94 -17.47
CA GLU A 427 10.81 13.48 -17.50
C GLU A 427 9.95 12.94 -18.66
N TYR A 428 8.75 13.47 -18.83
CA TYR A 428 7.87 13.09 -19.94
C TYR A 428 8.50 13.39 -21.30
N GLU A 429 9.00 14.61 -21.51
CA GLU A 429 9.64 15.00 -22.76
C GLU A 429 10.91 14.17 -23.06
N PHE A 430 11.70 13.87 -22.03
CA PHE A 430 12.89 13.05 -22.14
C PHE A 430 12.55 11.60 -22.51
N VAL A 431 11.60 10.98 -21.81
CA VAL A 431 11.17 9.60 -22.08
C VAL A 431 10.52 9.48 -23.44
N GLN A 432 9.64 10.42 -23.81
CA GLN A 432 9.02 10.47 -25.14
C GLN A 432 10.06 10.54 -26.26
N ALA A 433 11.12 11.32 -26.09
CA ALA A 433 12.19 11.45 -27.06
C ALA A 433 13.15 10.26 -27.08
N THR A 434 13.32 9.57 -25.95
CA THR A 434 14.33 8.52 -25.77
C THR A 434 13.79 7.13 -26.15
N LEU A 435 12.56 6.78 -25.80
CA LEU A 435 11.98 5.47 -26.05
C LEU A 435 12.10 5.00 -27.53
N PRO A 436 11.81 5.86 -28.56
CA PRO A 436 11.95 5.45 -29.95
C PRO A 436 13.40 5.09 -30.38
N LEU A 437 14.40 5.56 -29.64
CA LEU A 437 15.82 5.34 -29.92
C LEU A 437 16.35 4.05 -29.30
N ILE A 438 15.67 3.52 -28.31
CA ILE A 438 16.05 2.27 -27.61
C ILE A 438 15.78 1.10 -28.51
N LYS A 439 16.82 0.30 -28.77
CA LYS A 439 16.76 -0.92 -29.58
C LYS A 439 16.91 -2.15 -28.72
N VAL A 440 16.33 -3.26 -29.14
CA VAL A 440 16.36 -4.53 -28.41
C VAL A 440 17.80 -5.04 -28.22
N GLU A 441 18.69 -4.77 -29.18
CA GLU A 441 20.11 -5.14 -29.07
C GLU A 441 20.81 -4.42 -27.92
N THR A 442 20.49 -3.13 -27.70
CA THR A 442 21.01 -2.36 -26.55
C THR A 442 20.51 -2.93 -25.23
N ILE A 443 19.21 -3.19 -25.15
CA ILE A 443 18.58 -3.83 -23.98
C ILE A 443 19.26 -5.16 -23.67
N ASN A 444 19.44 -6.01 -24.67
CA ASN A 444 20.02 -7.35 -24.50
C ASN A 444 21.49 -7.30 -24.04
N GLN A 445 22.25 -6.32 -24.52
CA GLN A 445 23.62 -6.11 -24.05
C GLN A 445 23.69 -5.68 -22.59
N ILE A 446 22.74 -4.86 -22.12
CA ILE A 446 22.66 -4.44 -20.72
C ILE A 446 22.19 -5.59 -19.85
N ALA A 447 21.11 -6.27 -20.23
CA ALA A 447 20.58 -7.43 -19.52
C ALA A 447 21.67 -8.50 -19.29
N ALA A 448 22.52 -8.74 -20.30
CA ALA A 448 23.64 -9.68 -20.17
C ALA A 448 24.70 -9.23 -19.14
N LYS A 449 24.88 -7.91 -18.92
CA LYS A 449 25.83 -7.35 -17.95
C LYS A 449 25.30 -7.34 -16.52
N LEU A 450 23.98 -7.43 -16.32
CA LEU A 450 23.38 -7.51 -14.98
C LEU A 450 23.69 -8.84 -14.28
N ILE A 451 24.09 -9.86 -15.04
CA ILE A 451 24.32 -11.23 -14.56
C ILE A 451 25.80 -11.54 -14.62
N HIS A 452 26.39 -11.84 -13.46
CA HIS A 452 27.80 -12.19 -13.33
C HIS A 452 28.01 -13.49 -12.52
N ALA A 453 29.26 -13.97 -12.41
CA ALA A 453 29.56 -15.31 -11.90
C ALA A 453 29.33 -15.52 -10.38
N ASN A 454 29.27 -14.46 -9.60
CA ASN A 454 29.30 -14.53 -8.13
C ASN A 454 28.05 -13.95 -7.47
N PRO A 455 26.83 -14.50 -7.71
CA PRO A 455 25.63 -14.03 -7.03
C PRO A 455 25.63 -14.37 -5.53
N THR A 456 24.80 -13.67 -4.77
CA THR A 456 24.29 -14.17 -3.50
C THR A 456 23.01 -14.96 -3.77
N VAL A 457 22.93 -16.19 -3.26
CA VAL A 457 21.70 -17.00 -3.28
C VAL A 457 21.10 -16.95 -1.90
N ALA A 458 19.97 -16.27 -1.76
CA ALA A 458 19.26 -16.15 -0.50
C ALA A 458 17.95 -16.96 -0.54
N ILE A 459 17.78 -17.88 0.40
CA ILE A 459 16.61 -18.73 0.51
C ILE A 459 16.00 -18.59 1.91
N SER A 460 14.73 -18.23 1.97
CA SER A 460 13.92 -18.33 3.19
C SER A 460 12.75 -19.29 2.97
N ALA A 461 12.43 -20.12 3.96
CA ALA A 461 11.42 -21.15 3.78
C ALA A 461 10.77 -21.62 5.09
N PRO A 462 9.59 -22.27 5.04
CA PRO A 462 9.04 -22.98 6.19
C PRO A 462 9.95 -24.13 6.65
N GLU A 463 10.10 -24.29 7.97
CA GLU A 463 10.76 -25.46 8.56
C GLU A 463 9.78 -26.65 8.56
N LYS A 464 9.79 -27.45 7.48
CA LYS A 464 8.81 -28.51 7.25
C LYS A 464 9.38 -29.61 6.34
N GLU A 465 9.02 -30.87 6.59
CA GLU A 465 9.51 -32.02 5.80
C GLU A 465 9.07 -32.00 4.32
N SER A 466 7.92 -31.37 4.03
CA SER A 466 7.41 -31.24 2.64
C SER A 466 8.19 -30.22 1.82
N VAL A 467 8.88 -29.29 2.44
CA VAL A 467 9.74 -28.31 1.80
C VAL A 467 11.05 -28.98 1.36
N LYS A 468 11.40 -28.86 0.08
CA LYS A 468 12.55 -29.54 -0.55
C LYS A 468 13.61 -28.53 -0.98
N LEU A 469 14.32 -27.98 0.02
CA LEU A 469 15.39 -27.01 -0.24
C LEU A 469 16.58 -27.67 -0.92
N PRO A 470 17.19 -27.01 -1.94
CA PRO A 470 18.47 -27.43 -2.45
C PRO A 470 19.57 -27.28 -1.40
N SER A 471 20.48 -28.23 -1.30
CA SER A 471 21.67 -28.07 -0.48
C SER A 471 22.63 -27.04 -1.10
N GLU A 472 23.50 -26.45 -0.29
CA GLU A 472 24.53 -25.53 -0.77
C GLU A 472 25.35 -26.13 -1.92
N GLN A 473 25.71 -27.40 -1.82
CA GLN A 473 26.44 -28.11 -2.88
C GLN A 473 25.65 -28.19 -4.18
N GLN A 474 24.33 -28.43 -4.12
CA GLN A 474 23.47 -28.46 -5.30
C GLN A 474 23.33 -27.06 -5.92
N ILE A 475 23.20 -26.03 -5.08
CA ILE A 475 23.17 -24.63 -5.52
C ILE A 475 24.45 -24.27 -6.29
N LEU A 476 25.61 -24.51 -5.69
CA LEU A 476 26.90 -24.22 -6.30
C LEU A 476 27.13 -25.01 -7.58
N ALA A 477 26.71 -26.29 -7.63
CA ALA A 477 26.79 -27.13 -8.82
C ALA A 477 25.90 -26.58 -9.95
N ALA A 478 24.65 -26.15 -9.66
CA ALA A 478 23.76 -25.58 -10.66
C ALA A 478 24.30 -24.27 -11.22
N LEU A 479 24.83 -23.38 -10.37
CA LEU A 479 25.46 -22.13 -10.81
C LEU A 479 26.70 -22.40 -11.68
N SER A 480 27.52 -23.39 -11.34
CA SER A 480 28.70 -23.76 -12.12
C SER A 480 28.34 -24.37 -13.47
N ALA A 481 27.19 -25.05 -13.57
CA ALA A 481 26.71 -25.70 -14.81
C ALA A 481 25.83 -24.76 -15.68
N GLN A 482 25.48 -23.57 -15.21
CA GLN A 482 24.52 -22.70 -15.89
C GLN A 482 24.87 -22.39 -17.35
N GLU A 483 26.16 -22.19 -17.65
CA GLU A 483 26.63 -21.95 -19.04
C GLU A 483 26.47 -23.14 -19.97
N GLN A 484 26.27 -24.35 -19.42
CA GLN A 484 26.09 -25.58 -20.19
C GLN A 484 24.63 -25.94 -20.41
N LEU A 485 23.68 -25.16 -19.81
CA LEU A 485 22.27 -25.41 -20.00
C LEU A 485 21.84 -25.28 -21.46
N THR A 486 21.04 -26.24 -21.93
CA THR A 486 20.37 -26.16 -23.24
C THR A 486 19.17 -25.22 -23.07
N ILE A 487 19.22 -24.05 -23.70
CA ILE A 487 18.20 -23.01 -23.56
C ILE A 487 17.64 -22.66 -24.94
N GLU A 488 16.32 -22.60 -25.06
CA GLU A 488 15.64 -22.11 -26.24
C GLU A 488 15.50 -20.60 -26.24
N ALA A 489 15.81 -19.98 -27.38
CA ALA A 489 15.57 -18.53 -27.55
C ALA A 489 14.07 -18.20 -27.46
N PRO A 490 13.71 -17.01 -26.94
CA PRO A 490 12.30 -16.58 -26.92
C PRO A 490 11.75 -16.46 -28.34
N LYS A 491 10.46 -16.77 -28.50
CA LYS A 491 9.75 -16.69 -29.79
C LYS A 491 8.75 -15.53 -29.73
N GLU A 492 8.61 -14.81 -30.85
CA GLU A 492 7.56 -13.79 -30.95
C GLU A 492 6.19 -14.44 -31.12
N GLU A 493 5.20 -13.94 -30.41
CA GLU A 493 3.79 -14.28 -30.58
C GLU A 493 3.05 -13.11 -31.23
N VAL A 494 2.28 -13.41 -32.26
CA VAL A 494 1.39 -12.45 -32.94
C VAL A 494 -0.05 -12.89 -32.66
N PHE A 495 -0.89 -11.98 -32.21
CA PHE A 495 -2.31 -12.23 -31.96
C PHE A 495 -3.16 -11.01 -32.36
N ASP A 496 -4.46 -11.23 -32.56
CA ASP A 496 -5.43 -10.18 -32.86
C ASP A 496 -5.80 -9.47 -31.54
N ASP A 497 -5.66 -8.14 -31.46
CA ASP A 497 -5.91 -7.31 -30.27
C ASP A 497 -7.31 -6.69 -30.25
N GLN A 498 -8.16 -6.97 -31.24
CA GLN A 498 -9.52 -6.43 -31.32
C GLN A 498 -10.45 -7.11 -30.29
N LEU A 499 -10.70 -6.47 -29.14
CA LEU A 499 -11.49 -7.03 -28.03
C LEU A 499 -12.89 -7.49 -28.44
N VAL A 500 -13.59 -6.74 -29.29
CA VAL A 500 -14.94 -7.06 -29.78
C VAL A 500 -14.99 -6.96 -31.28
N LYS A 501 -14.97 -8.09 -31.98
CA LYS A 501 -14.97 -8.16 -33.46
C LYS A 501 -16.23 -7.57 -34.10
N LYS A 502 -17.36 -7.65 -33.40
CA LYS A 502 -18.64 -7.13 -33.87
C LYS A 502 -19.35 -6.35 -32.78
N ALA A 503 -19.38 -5.05 -32.90
CA ALA A 503 -20.08 -4.19 -31.98
C ALA A 503 -21.58 -4.55 -31.88
N PRO A 504 -22.19 -4.51 -30.68
CA PRO A 504 -23.62 -4.76 -30.52
C PRO A 504 -24.47 -3.69 -31.21
N ARG A 505 -25.78 -3.97 -31.37
CA ARG A 505 -26.70 -2.98 -31.94
C ARG A 505 -26.81 -1.79 -30.97
N LYS A 506 -26.54 -0.59 -31.46
CA LYS A 506 -26.57 0.66 -30.70
C LYS A 506 -27.95 0.92 -30.12
N GLY A 507 -28.02 1.16 -28.80
CA GLY A 507 -29.21 1.62 -28.11
C GLY A 507 -29.46 3.13 -28.27
N LYS A 508 -30.38 3.65 -27.46
CA LYS A 508 -30.73 5.07 -27.42
C LYS A 508 -30.99 5.54 -25.99
N ILE A 509 -30.71 6.80 -25.73
CA ILE A 509 -31.13 7.47 -24.48
C ILE A 509 -32.66 7.67 -24.56
N LYS A 510 -33.37 7.19 -23.56
CA LYS A 510 -34.82 7.31 -23.42
C LYS A 510 -35.22 8.53 -22.62
N THR A 511 -34.57 8.75 -21.48
CA THR A 511 -34.80 9.93 -20.62
C THR A 511 -33.49 10.47 -20.11
N VAL A 512 -33.45 11.76 -19.90
CA VAL A 512 -32.37 12.50 -19.23
C VAL A 512 -33.01 13.30 -18.12
N THR A 513 -32.51 13.13 -16.89
CA THR A 513 -32.92 13.91 -15.72
C THR A 513 -31.69 14.46 -15.03
N ARG A 514 -31.84 15.58 -14.34
CA ARG A 514 -30.80 16.16 -13.51
C ARG A 514 -31.21 16.03 -12.04
N ASN A 515 -30.31 15.55 -11.23
CA ASN A 515 -30.46 15.53 -9.79
C ASN A 515 -29.53 16.60 -9.20
N ASP A 516 -30.09 17.77 -8.91
CA ASP A 516 -29.30 18.90 -8.36
C ASP A 516 -28.88 18.68 -6.92
N GLU A 517 -29.48 17.74 -6.19
CA GLU A 517 -29.16 17.44 -4.80
C GLU A 517 -27.74 16.85 -4.65
N ILE A 518 -27.35 16.03 -5.61
CA ILE A 518 -26.03 15.36 -5.63
C ILE A 518 -25.23 15.68 -6.91
N ALA A 519 -25.66 16.73 -7.62
CA ALA A 519 -24.99 17.23 -8.84
C ALA A 519 -24.77 16.16 -9.91
N THR A 520 -25.77 15.29 -10.18
CA THR A 520 -25.67 14.23 -11.19
C THR A 520 -26.57 14.46 -12.40
N THR A 521 -26.14 13.91 -13.53
CA THR A 521 -26.97 13.71 -14.71
C THR A 521 -27.33 12.25 -14.83
N GLU A 522 -28.63 11.95 -14.92
CA GLU A 522 -29.16 10.58 -14.91
C GLU A 522 -29.79 10.25 -16.25
N TRP A 523 -29.38 9.14 -16.84
CA TRP A 523 -29.99 8.61 -18.05
C TRP A 523 -30.67 7.29 -17.77
N VAL A 524 -31.79 7.07 -18.48
CA VAL A 524 -32.37 5.75 -18.68
C VAL A 524 -32.25 5.41 -20.15
N LEU A 525 -31.58 4.31 -20.45
CA LEU A 525 -31.47 3.82 -21.82
C LEU A 525 -32.73 3.06 -22.24
N ASN A 526 -32.91 2.88 -23.56
CA ASN A 526 -34.06 2.20 -24.09
C ASN A 526 -34.18 0.71 -23.69
N ASN A 527 -33.09 0.08 -23.27
CA ASN A 527 -33.03 -1.26 -22.70
C ASN A 527 -33.26 -1.29 -21.18
N GLY A 528 -33.48 -0.14 -20.54
CA GLY A 528 -33.82 -0.02 -19.13
C GLY A 528 -32.60 0.22 -18.20
N ILE A 529 -31.39 0.19 -18.72
CA ILE A 529 -30.17 0.48 -17.93
C ILE A 529 -30.19 1.93 -17.45
N LYS A 530 -29.86 2.14 -16.17
CA LYS A 530 -29.65 3.46 -15.55
C LYS A 530 -28.18 3.81 -15.60
N VAL A 531 -27.86 5.02 -16.06
CA VAL A 531 -26.50 5.56 -16.14
C VAL A 531 -26.45 6.92 -15.47
N ILE A 532 -25.58 7.07 -14.49
CA ILE A 532 -25.46 8.25 -13.65
C ILE A 532 -24.07 8.86 -13.87
N PHE A 533 -24.01 10.14 -14.12
CA PHE A 533 -22.76 10.88 -14.31
C PHE A 533 -22.58 11.92 -13.22
N HIS A 534 -21.39 11.95 -12.64
CA HIS A 534 -20.93 13.02 -11.78
C HIS A 534 -19.59 13.55 -12.32
N PRO A 535 -19.63 14.54 -13.24
CA PRO A 535 -18.42 15.13 -13.82
C PRO A 535 -17.60 15.87 -12.77
N THR A 536 -16.29 15.65 -12.75
CA THR A 536 -15.33 16.35 -11.90
C THR A 536 -14.07 16.73 -12.69
N GLU A 537 -13.32 17.69 -12.16
CA GLU A 537 -12.02 18.13 -12.69
C GLU A 537 -10.85 17.81 -11.75
N PHE A 538 -11.07 16.96 -10.74
CA PHE A 538 -10.05 16.62 -9.72
C PHE A 538 -8.82 15.96 -10.32
N LYS A 539 -9.01 15.16 -11.38
CA LYS A 539 -7.95 14.58 -12.17
C LYS A 539 -8.22 14.74 -13.66
N ALA A 540 -7.19 15.16 -14.38
CA ALA A 540 -7.31 15.47 -15.80
C ALA A 540 -7.59 14.25 -16.68
N ASP A 541 -7.17 13.04 -16.26
CA ASP A 541 -7.20 11.84 -17.10
C ASP A 541 -7.72 10.59 -16.33
N GLU A 542 -8.77 10.76 -15.54
CA GLU A 542 -9.41 9.67 -14.80
C GLU A 542 -10.91 9.66 -14.98
N ILE A 543 -11.45 8.49 -15.30
CA ILE A 543 -12.87 8.16 -15.25
C ILE A 543 -13.03 6.90 -14.41
N LEU A 544 -13.78 6.99 -13.31
CA LEU A 544 -14.15 5.86 -12.46
C LEU A 544 -15.56 5.40 -12.80
N MET A 545 -15.77 4.10 -12.96
CA MET A 545 -17.07 3.47 -13.13
C MET A 545 -17.38 2.55 -11.95
N GLN A 546 -18.61 2.58 -11.47
CA GLN A 546 -19.14 1.56 -10.57
C GLN A 546 -20.52 1.13 -11.07
N ALA A 547 -20.68 -0.14 -11.44
CA ALA A 547 -21.98 -0.75 -11.68
C ALA A 547 -22.32 -1.66 -10.50
N PHE A 548 -23.56 -1.62 -10.00
CA PHE A 548 -23.96 -2.41 -8.84
C PHE A 548 -25.44 -2.80 -8.88
N SER A 549 -25.75 -3.96 -8.32
CA SER A 549 -27.08 -4.51 -8.13
C SER A 549 -27.17 -5.18 -6.76
N LYS A 550 -28.38 -5.36 -6.24
CA LYS A 550 -28.63 -6.08 -4.98
C LYS A 550 -28.71 -7.57 -5.25
N GLY A 551 -28.35 -8.37 -4.23
CA GLY A 551 -28.45 -9.83 -4.26
C GLY A 551 -27.19 -10.47 -3.65
N GLY A 552 -26.10 -10.47 -4.39
CA GLY A 552 -24.81 -11.00 -3.96
C GLY A 552 -24.85 -12.45 -3.50
N MET A 553 -24.03 -12.76 -2.50
CA MET A 553 -23.97 -14.09 -1.88
C MET A 553 -25.27 -14.53 -1.20
N THR A 554 -26.20 -13.59 -0.91
CA THR A 554 -27.49 -13.95 -0.31
C THR A 554 -28.37 -14.77 -1.25
N GLN A 555 -28.14 -14.69 -2.55
CA GLN A 555 -28.87 -15.43 -3.57
C GLN A 555 -28.29 -16.83 -3.81
N VAL A 556 -27.19 -17.18 -3.14
CA VAL A 556 -26.48 -18.45 -3.33
C VAL A 556 -26.84 -19.43 -2.22
N THR A 557 -27.06 -20.70 -2.58
CA THR A 557 -27.29 -21.76 -1.59
C THR A 557 -26.06 -22.01 -0.73
N THR A 558 -26.23 -22.45 0.52
CA THR A 558 -25.11 -22.68 1.45
C THR A 558 -24.08 -23.63 0.86
N SER A 559 -24.48 -24.70 0.19
CA SER A 559 -23.59 -25.70 -0.42
C SER A 559 -22.77 -25.15 -1.60
N ASP A 560 -23.18 -24.05 -2.21
CA ASP A 560 -22.52 -23.49 -3.38
C ASP A 560 -21.66 -22.25 -3.04
N LEU A 561 -21.69 -21.80 -1.78
CA LEU A 561 -20.91 -20.65 -1.32
C LEU A 561 -19.39 -20.78 -1.60
N PRO A 562 -18.73 -21.94 -1.43
CA PRO A 562 -17.32 -22.08 -1.78
C PRO A 562 -17.04 -21.75 -3.25
N SER A 563 -17.91 -22.22 -4.17
CA SER A 563 -17.79 -21.91 -5.61
C SER A 563 -18.12 -20.45 -5.90
N ALA A 564 -19.08 -19.85 -5.17
CA ALA A 564 -19.44 -18.45 -5.33
C ALA A 564 -18.32 -17.49 -4.93
N GLN A 565 -17.58 -17.82 -3.86
CA GLN A 565 -16.46 -16.98 -3.40
C GLN A 565 -15.34 -16.85 -4.42
N LEU A 566 -15.15 -17.85 -5.28
CA LEU A 566 -14.12 -17.81 -6.34
C LEU A 566 -14.71 -17.57 -7.73
N ALA A 567 -16.04 -17.37 -7.86
CA ALA A 567 -16.67 -17.28 -9.17
C ALA A 567 -16.12 -16.15 -10.05
N THR A 568 -15.88 -14.98 -9.48
CA THR A 568 -15.30 -13.84 -10.21
C THR A 568 -13.83 -14.04 -10.54
N ALA A 569 -13.03 -14.54 -9.60
CA ALA A 569 -11.62 -14.86 -9.84
C ALA A 569 -11.47 -15.95 -10.94
N ILE A 570 -12.33 -16.96 -10.95
CA ILE A 570 -12.34 -17.99 -12.00
C ILE A 570 -12.64 -17.37 -13.37
N VAL A 571 -13.55 -16.42 -13.47
CA VAL A 571 -13.86 -15.71 -14.72
C VAL A 571 -12.68 -14.85 -15.16
N GLU A 572 -12.08 -14.10 -14.25
CA GLU A 572 -10.90 -13.27 -14.55
C GLU A 572 -9.71 -14.12 -15.03
N PHE A 573 -9.39 -15.21 -14.33
CA PHE A 573 -8.35 -16.14 -14.76
C PHE A 573 -8.66 -16.86 -16.08
N SER A 574 -9.93 -17.13 -16.36
CA SER A 574 -10.34 -17.73 -17.63
C SER A 574 -10.21 -16.77 -18.82
N GLY A 575 -10.26 -15.46 -18.55
CA GLY A 575 -10.29 -14.42 -19.59
C GLY A 575 -11.72 -14.14 -20.11
N LEU A 576 -11.79 -13.35 -21.18
CA LEU A 576 -13.07 -12.84 -21.72
C LEU A 576 -13.16 -13.05 -23.23
N GLY A 577 -14.34 -13.44 -23.70
CA GLY A 577 -14.59 -13.62 -25.13
C GLY A 577 -13.64 -14.65 -25.75
N ASP A 578 -12.88 -14.24 -26.77
CA ASP A 578 -11.89 -15.07 -27.46
C ASP A 578 -10.50 -15.04 -26.77
N PHE A 579 -10.30 -14.19 -25.75
CA PHE A 579 -9.02 -13.93 -25.12
C PHE A 579 -8.86 -14.74 -23.82
N SER A 580 -7.76 -15.47 -23.69
CA SER A 580 -7.28 -15.91 -22.38
C SER A 580 -6.85 -14.71 -21.54
N MET A 581 -6.60 -14.88 -20.23
CA MET A 581 -6.12 -13.80 -19.36
C MET A 581 -4.85 -13.14 -19.93
N THR A 582 -3.84 -13.94 -20.32
CA THR A 582 -2.58 -13.43 -20.90
C THR A 582 -2.79 -12.71 -22.23
N GLN A 583 -3.67 -13.23 -23.10
CA GLN A 583 -3.98 -12.57 -24.36
C GLN A 583 -4.73 -11.25 -24.14
N LEU A 584 -5.61 -11.20 -23.13
CA LEU A 584 -6.32 -9.98 -22.74
C LEU A 584 -5.36 -8.92 -22.21
N GLU A 585 -4.44 -9.29 -21.33
CA GLU A 585 -3.37 -8.40 -20.85
C GLU A 585 -2.53 -7.84 -22.00
N LYS A 586 -2.12 -8.69 -22.93
CA LYS A 586 -1.39 -8.27 -24.15
C LYS A 586 -2.22 -7.31 -25.02
N ALA A 587 -3.52 -7.57 -25.18
CA ALA A 587 -4.43 -6.70 -25.98
C ALA A 587 -4.69 -5.34 -25.31
N LEU A 588 -4.51 -5.26 -24.01
CA LEU A 588 -4.66 -4.03 -23.21
C LEU A 588 -3.34 -3.26 -23.04
N THR A 589 -2.23 -3.80 -23.54
CA THR A 589 -0.94 -3.12 -23.51
C THR A 589 -1.04 -1.70 -24.08
N GLY A 590 -0.47 -0.76 -23.34
CA GLY A 590 -0.49 0.65 -23.73
C GLY A 590 -1.84 1.35 -23.53
N LYS A 591 -2.77 0.74 -22.79
CA LYS A 591 -4.04 1.34 -22.36
C LYS A 591 -4.09 1.49 -20.86
N THR A 592 -4.63 2.62 -20.42
CA THR A 592 -4.88 2.85 -18.99
C THR A 592 -6.34 2.51 -18.71
N VAL A 593 -6.59 1.22 -18.42
CA VAL A 593 -7.95 0.71 -18.22
C VAL A 593 -7.97 -0.52 -17.32
N SER A 594 -8.98 -0.62 -16.48
CA SER A 594 -9.30 -1.83 -15.71
C SER A 594 -10.79 -1.97 -15.54
N VAL A 595 -11.30 -3.21 -15.51
CA VAL A 595 -12.67 -3.56 -15.11
C VAL A 595 -12.59 -4.89 -14.36
N SER A 596 -13.17 -4.95 -13.16
CA SER A 596 -13.20 -6.16 -12.33
C SER A 596 -14.60 -6.42 -11.78
N PRO A 597 -15.08 -7.68 -11.84
CA PRO A 597 -16.35 -8.08 -11.26
C PRO A 597 -16.18 -8.47 -9.79
N ALA A 598 -17.23 -8.28 -8.99
CA ALA A 598 -17.30 -8.78 -7.62
C ALA A 598 -18.70 -9.30 -7.29
N ILE A 599 -18.78 -10.39 -6.53
CA ILE A 599 -19.99 -10.89 -5.88
C ILE A 599 -19.76 -10.73 -4.37
N ASN A 600 -20.34 -9.68 -3.80
CA ASN A 600 -20.20 -9.34 -2.39
C ASN A 600 -21.25 -10.03 -1.53
N ALA A 601 -21.25 -9.80 -0.22
CA ALA A 601 -22.24 -10.37 0.67
C ALA A 601 -23.69 -10.07 0.24
N ASN A 602 -23.96 -8.79 -0.12
CA ASN A 602 -25.32 -8.30 -0.40
C ASN A 602 -25.51 -7.74 -1.83
N THR A 603 -24.45 -7.67 -2.63
CA THR A 603 -24.45 -7.04 -3.95
C THR A 603 -23.53 -7.77 -4.92
N GLU A 604 -23.82 -7.67 -6.19
CA GLU A 604 -22.86 -7.87 -7.26
C GLU A 604 -22.48 -6.54 -7.90
N SER A 605 -21.24 -6.43 -8.37
CA SER A 605 -20.72 -5.19 -8.92
C SER A 605 -19.66 -5.38 -10.01
N LEU A 606 -19.50 -4.36 -10.84
CA LEU A 606 -18.34 -4.14 -11.70
C LEU A 606 -17.71 -2.82 -11.33
N SER A 607 -16.44 -2.83 -10.99
CA SER A 607 -15.63 -1.62 -10.78
C SER A 607 -14.75 -1.40 -11.98
N GLY A 608 -14.71 -0.17 -12.52
CA GLY A 608 -13.87 0.19 -13.64
C GLY A 608 -13.11 1.49 -13.42
N SER A 609 -11.96 1.61 -14.07
CA SER A 609 -11.18 2.83 -14.16
C SER A 609 -10.60 2.94 -15.57
N SER A 610 -10.59 4.15 -16.13
CA SER A 610 -9.92 4.40 -17.40
C SER A 610 -9.36 5.81 -17.50
N SER A 611 -8.39 6.01 -18.40
CA SER A 611 -8.11 7.32 -18.95
C SER A 611 -9.30 7.80 -19.81
N VAL A 612 -9.33 9.09 -20.11
CA VAL A 612 -10.39 9.66 -20.98
C VAL A 612 -10.35 9.02 -22.37
N LYS A 613 -9.15 8.79 -22.93
CA LYS A 613 -8.97 8.17 -24.26
C LYS A 613 -9.38 6.68 -24.29
N ASP A 614 -9.29 5.98 -23.16
CA ASP A 614 -9.54 4.54 -23.05
C ASP A 614 -10.97 4.19 -22.58
N LEU A 615 -11.87 5.18 -22.48
CA LEU A 615 -13.27 4.98 -22.08
C LEU A 615 -13.97 3.89 -22.91
N GLU A 616 -13.74 3.86 -24.22
CA GLU A 616 -14.34 2.83 -25.08
C GLU A 616 -13.87 1.43 -24.68
N THR A 617 -12.58 1.27 -24.40
CA THR A 617 -12.01 -0.02 -23.95
C THR A 617 -12.63 -0.47 -22.62
N MET A 618 -12.82 0.45 -21.66
CA MET A 618 -13.52 0.14 -20.39
C MET A 618 -14.94 -0.35 -20.63
N LEU A 619 -15.65 0.29 -21.54
CA LEU A 619 -17.02 -0.11 -21.89
C LEU A 619 -17.07 -1.44 -22.66
N GLN A 620 -16.09 -1.74 -23.50
CA GLN A 620 -15.93 -3.05 -24.17
C GLN A 620 -15.67 -4.17 -23.16
N LEU A 621 -14.77 -3.96 -22.20
CA LEU A 621 -14.54 -4.93 -21.12
C LEU A 621 -15.79 -5.16 -20.30
N THR A 622 -16.49 -4.07 -19.93
CA THR A 622 -17.77 -4.14 -19.22
C THR A 622 -18.78 -4.97 -20.02
N TYR A 623 -18.90 -4.75 -21.32
CA TYR A 623 -19.77 -5.52 -22.20
C TYR A 623 -19.40 -7.00 -22.22
N LEU A 624 -18.11 -7.34 -22.28
CA LEU A 624 -17.63 -8.72 -22.30
C LEU A 624 -17.89 -9.43 -20.96
N TYR A 625 -17.74 -8.77 -19.83
CA TYR A 625 -18.05 -9.35 -18.52
C TYR A 625 -19.53 -9.75 -18.38
N PHE A 626 -20.46 -9.00 -19.00
CA PHE A 626 -21.87 -9.37 -19.04
C PHE A 626 -22.19 -10.44 -20.08
N THR A 627 -21.48 -10.52 -21.19
CA THR A 627 -21.94 -11.28 -22.36
C THR A 627 -21.07 -12.48 -22.71
N ALA A 628 -19.80 -12.50 -22.29
CA ALA A 628 -18.83 -13.46 -22.76
C ALA A 628 -17.82 -13.92 -21.68
N PRO A 629 -18.26 -14.26 -20.43
CA PRO A 629 -17.37 -14.91 -19.49
C PRO A 629 -16.91 -16.24 -20.08
N ARG A 630 -15.61 -16.46 -20.06
CA ARG A 630 -15.01 -17.64 -20.69
C ARG A 630 -14.97 -18.82 -19.73
N ARG A 631 -15.07 -20.05 -20.25
CA ARG A 631 -14.82 -21.29 -19.53
C ARG A 631 -13.45 -21.85 -19.95
N ASP A 632 -12.52 -21.90 -19.02
CA ASP A 632 -11.17 -22.42 -19.28
C ASP A 632 -10.74 -23.37 -18.14
N GLU A 633 -10.66 -24.68 -18.47
CA GLU A 633 -10.28 -25.72 -17.51
C GLU A 633 -8.85 -25.55 -17.01
N LYS A 634 -7.92 -25.21 -17.92
CA LYS A 634 -6.51 -25.05 -17.58
C LYS A 634 -6.32 -23.84 -16.64
N ALA A 635 -6.98 -22.72 -16.90
CA ALA A 635 -6.96 -21.55 -16.05
C ALA A 635 -7.54 -21.84 -14.67
N TYR A 636 -8.63 -22.61 -14.61
CA TYR A 636 -9.22 -23.06 -13.34
C TYR A 636 -8.23 -23.94 -12.55
N GLU A 637 -7.60 -24.94 -13.18
CA GLU A 637 -6.61 -25.80 -12.53
C GLU A 637 -5.43 -24.99 -11.99
N THR A 638 -4.96 -24.00 -12.75
CA THR A 638 -3.90 -23.07 -12.33
C THR A 638 -4.33 -22.30 -11.09
N LEU A 639 -5.50 -21.65 -11.13
CA LEU A 639 -6.03 -20.88 -9.98
C LEU A 639 -6.16 -21.77 -8.73
N MET A 640 -6.74 -22.98 -8.88
CA MET A 640 -6.87 -23.92 -7.76
C MET A 640 -5.51 -24.35 -7.20
N GLY A 641 -4.52 -24.51 -8.05
CA GLY A 641 -3.14 -24.82 -7.66
C GLY A 641 -2.50 -23.67 -6.86
N LEU A 642 -2.65 -22.42 -7.32
CA LEU A 642 -2.16 -21.23 -6.63
C LEU A 642 -2.84 -21.05 -5.27
N MET A 643 -4.17 -21.13 -5.23
CA MET A 643 -4.95 -21.03 -3.99
C MET A 643 -4.58 -22.13 -3.00
N ARG A 644 -4.42 -23.37 -3.47
CA ARG A 644 -3.98 -24.48 -2.61
C ARG A 644 -2.62 -24.18 -1.98
N ASN A 645 -1.64 -23.72 -2.76
CA ASN A 645 -0.31 -23.40 -2.25
C ASN A 645 -0.37 -22.31 -1.17
N GLN A 646 -1.18 -21.27 -1.40
CA GLN A 646 -1.38 -20.19 -0.42
C GLN A 646 -2.02 -20.70 0.89
N LEU A 647 -2.95 -21.65 0.80
CA LEU A 647 -3.69 -22.16 1.94
C LEU A 647 -2.96 -23.26 2.72
N LEU A 648 -1.93 -23.92 2.14
CA LEU A 648 -1.23 -25.05 2.77
C LEU A 648 -0.65 -24.74 4.15
N ASN A 649 -0.12 -23.52 4.33
CA ASN A 649 0.51 -23.08 5.56
C ASN A 649 -0.25 -21.96 6.26
N ARG A 650 -1.49 -21.72 5.86
CA ARG A 650 -2.32 -20.63 6.40
C ARG A 650 -2.39 -20.66 7.93
N ASP A 651 -2.64 -21.84 8.48
CA ASP A 651 -2.87 -22.05 9.91
C ASP A 651 -1.56 -22.11 10.72
N LYS A 652 -0.40 -22.04 10.06
CA LYS A 652 0.90 -21.82 10.72
C LYS A 652 1.02 -20.42 11.30
N ASN A 653 0.30 -19.46 10.73
CA ASN A 653 0.18 -18.13 11.33
C ASN A 653 -0.96 -18.13 12.36
N PRO A 654 -0.67 -18.01 13.67
CA PRO A 654 -1.69 -17.99 14.71
C PRO A 654 -2.75 -16.91 14.51
N LYS A 655 -2.40 -15.79 13.88
CA LYS A 655 -3.33 -14.69 13.59
C LYS A 655 -4.48 -15.10 12.66
N ASN A 656 -4.28 -16.07 11.77
CA ASN A 656 -5.35 -16.59 10.93
C ASN A 656 -6.39 -17.36 11.76
N ILE A 657 -5.95 -18.16 12.72
CA ILE A 657 -6.85 -18.88 13.64
C ILE A 657 -7.63 -17.90 14.53
N PHE A 658 -6.93 -16.84 14.99
CA PHE A 658 -7.56 -15.77 15.75
C PHE A 658 -8.65 -15.07 14.93
N SER A 659 -8.37 -14.72 13.67
CA SER A 659 -9.33 -14.11 12.75
C SER A 659 -10.52 -15.02 12.45
N ASP A 660 -10.29 -16.32 12.26
CA ASP A 660 -11.35 -17.31 12.06
C ASP A 660 -12.29 -17.39 13.27
N SER A 661 -11.71 -17.38 14.48
CA SER A 661 -12.50 -17.34 15.73
C SER A 661 -13.39 -16.10 15.80
N ILE A 662 -12.87 -14.93 15.43
CA ILE A 662 -13.65 -13.69 15.36
C ILE A 662 -14.78 -13.81 14.33
N GLN A 663 -14.50 -14.36 13.15
CA GLN A 663 -15.49 -14.54 12.09
C GLN A 663 -16.63 -15.46 12.54
N MET A 664 -16.31 -16.55 13.22
CA MET A 664 -17.32 -17.48 13.76
C MET A 664 -18.19 -16.82 14.82
N MET A 665 -17.62 -16.02 15.73
CA MET A 665 -18.37 -15.25 16.73
C MET A 665 -19.26 -14.18 16.08
N ASN A 666 -18.76 -13.50 15.03
CA ASN A 666 -19.52 -12.49 14.29
C ASN A 666 -20.76 -13.02 13.56
N THR A 667 -20.84 -14.31 13.36
CA THR A 667 -21.92 -14.97 12.60
C THR A 667 -22.64 -16.03 13.40
N ASN A 668 -22.38 -16.11 14.71
CA ASN A 668 -22.92 -17.12 15.62
C ASN A 668 -22.79 -18.54 15.04
N HIS A 669 -21.58 -18.86 14.56
CA HIS A 669 -21.25 -20.17 13.97
C HIS A 669 -22.20 -20.61 12.84
N SER A 670 -22.77 -19.68 12.09
CA SER A 670 -23.67 -19.97 10.99
C SER A 670 -23.03 -20.92 9.97
N GLU A 671 -23.79 -21.87 9.47
CA GLU A 671 -23.39 -22.79 8.39
C GLU A 671 -23.02 -22.03 7.07
N ARG A 672 -23.47 -20.77 6.94
CA ARG A 672 -23.11 -19.91 5.82
C ARG A 672 -21.77 -19.20 6.00
N THR A 673 -21.14 -19.36 7.15
CA THR A 673 -19.80 -18.80 7.41
C THR A 673 -18.76 -19.71 6.79
N ILE A 674 -18.12 -19.24 5.74
CA ILE A 674 -17.08 -20.00 5.04
C ILE A 674 -15.71 -19.53 5.49
N ILE A 675 -15.00 -20.38 6.23
CA ILE A 675 -13.55 -20.25 6.47
C ILE A 675 -12.85 -20.89 5.28
N PHE A 676 -12.17 -20.06 4.49
CA PHE A 676 -11.50 -20.54 3.29
C PHE A 676 -10.17 -21.23 3.65
N ASN A 677 -10.12 -22.54 3.46
CA ASN A 677 -8.98 -23.42 3.73
C ASN A 677 -8.87 -24.50 2.65
N THR A 678 -7.92 -25.39 2.77
CA THR A 678 -7.70 -26.46 1.79
C THR A 678 -8.90 -27.41 1.62
N GLU A 679 -9.72 -27.64 2.66
CA GLU A 679 -10.91 -28.48 2.56
C GLU A 679 -12.08 -27.74 1.88
N THR A 680 -12.24 -26.48 2.17
CA THR A 680 -13.22 -25.60 1.49
C THR A 680 -12.86 -25.46 0.01
N LEU A 681 -11.58 -25.33 -0.30
CA LEU A 681 -11.11 -25.25 -1.69
C LEU A 681 -11.48 -26.49 -2.53
N LYS A 682 -11.51 -27.69 -1.94
CA LYS A 682 -11.94 -28.93 -2.63
C LYS A 682 -13.41 -28.94 -3.04
N GLN A 683 -14.23 -28.07 -2.45
CA GLN A 683 -15.66 -27.96 -2.74
C GLN A 683 -15.95 -27.00 -3.90
N VAL A 684 -14.94 -26.25 -4.35
CA VAL A 684 -15.09 -25.33 -5.49
C VAL A 684 -15.22 -26.15 -6.78
N ASN A 685 -16.18 -25.77 -7.61
CA ASN A 685 -16.45 -26.41 -8.88
C ASN A 685 -16.59 -25.38 -10.00
N LEU A 686 -15.88 -25.57 -11.10
CA LEU A 686 -15.83 -24.66 -12.24
C LEU A 686 -17.22 -24.34 -12.82
N ASP A 687 -18.01 -25.38 -13.11
CA ASP A 687 -19.30 -25.19 -13.77
C ASP A 687 -20.32 -24.51 -12.85
N LYS A 688 -20.28 -24.82 -11.53
CA LYS A 688 -21.08 -24.12 -10.53
C LYS A 688 -20.67 -22.65 -10.41
N ALA A 689 -19.38 -22.37 -10.31
CA ALA A 689 -18.86 -21.01 -10.21
C ALA A 689 -19.30 -20.16 -11.42
N LEU A 690 -19.17 -20.69 -12.64
CA LEU A 690 -19.62 -20.02 -13.87
C LEU A 690 -21.15 -19.84 -13.90
N ALA A 691 -21.93 -20.83 -13.48
CA ALA A 691 -23.39 -20.72 -13.41
C ALA A 691 -23.83 -19.63 -12.41
N ILE A 692 -23.17 -19.55 -11.25
CA ILE A 692 -23.41 -18.51 -10.27
C ILE A 692 -23.06 -17.13 -10.86
N TYR A 693 -21.86 -16.98 -11.44
CA TYR A 693 -21.46 -15.74 -12.09
C TYR A 693 -22.49 -15.31 -13.13
N GLN A 694 -22.83 -16.18 -14.06
CA GLN A 694 -23.82 -15.90 -15.11
C GLN A 694 -25.19 -15.53 -14.56
N SER A 695 -25.62 -16.13 -13.44
CA SER A 695 -26.89 -15.78 -12.79
C SER A 695 -26.83 -14.38 -12.16
N ARG A 696 -25.73 -14.03 -11.48
CA ARG A 696 -25.57 -12.71 -10.82
C ARG A 696 -25.47 -11.57 -11.82
N PHE A 697 -24.83 -11.81 -12.96
CA PHE A 697 -24.69 -10.81 -14.04
C PHE A 697 -25.70 -11.01 -15.19
N ALA A 698 -26.79 -11.74 -14.95
CA ALA A 698 -27.76 -12.10 -16.00
C ALA A 698 -28.57 -10.94 -16.57
N ASN A 699 -28.78 -9.87 -15.81
CA ASN A 699 -29.62 -8.75 -16.21
C ASN A 699 -28.98 -7.39 -15.99
N PRO A 700 -28.30 -6.81 -16.99
CA PRO A 700 -27.69 -5.49 -16.85
C PRO A 700 -28.67 -4.35 -16.50
N ALA A 701 -29.98 -4.50 -16.72
CA ALA A 701 -30.96 -3.49 -16.34
C ALA A 701 -31.25 -3.42 -14.84
N ASP A 702 -30.79 -4.41 -14.07
CA ASP A 702 -30.85 -4.39 -12.61
C ASP A 702 -29.73 -3.57 -11.99
N PHE A 703 -28.66 -3.38 -12.76
CA PHE A 703 -27.51 -2.58 -12.34
C PHE A 703 -27.75 -1.09 -12.55
N THR A 704 -27.29 -0.30 -11.58
CA THR A 704 -27.08 1.14 -11.73
C THR A 704 -25.60 1.37 -12.06
N PHE A 705 -25.33 2.03 -13.18
CA PHE A 705 -23.97 2.39 -13.61
C PHE A 705 -23.67 3.82 -13.22
N THR A 706 -22.66 4.07 -12.44
CA THR A 706 -22.20 5.41 -12.07
C THR A 706 -20.83 5.69 -12.72
N PHE A 707 -20.66 6.90 -13.23
CA PHE A 707 -19.40 7.41 -13.79
C PHE A 707 -19.02 8.69 -13.08
N VAL A 708 -17.80 8.75 -12.56
CA VAL A 708 -17.23 9.89 -11.83
C VAL A 708 -15.89 10.25 -12.45
N GLY A 709 -15.61 11.54 -12.62
CA GLY A 709 -14.33 12.02 -13.12
C GLY A 709 -14.47 12.90 -14.35
N ASN A 710 -13.41 12.95 -15.16
CA ASN A 710 -13.37 13.78 -16.37
C ASN A 710 -14.21 13.17 -17.51
N ILE A 711 -15.51 13.20 -17.36
CA ILE A 711 -16.49 12.68 -18.31
C ILE A 711 -17.65 13.67 -18.51
N ASN A 712 -17.90 14.09 -19.75
CA ASN A 712 -18.99 15.00 -20.06
C ASN A 712 -20.19 14.24 -20.67
N PRO A 713 -21.34 14.13 -19.98
CA PRO A 713 -22.53 13.47 -20.54
C PRO A 713 -23.12 14.18 -21.75
N ASN A 714 -22.80 15.46 -22.00
CA ASN A 714 -23.27 16.19 -23.17
C ASN A 714 -22.37 15.99 -24.41
N ASP A 715 -21.21 15.35 -24.25
CA ASP A 715 -20.32 15.04 -25.37
C ASP A 715 -20.98 13.98 -26.30
N PRO A 716 -21.17 14.27 -27.59
CA PRO A 716 -21.73 13.32 -28.55
C PRO A 716 -20.94 12.00 -28.65
N GLN A 717 -19.63 12.02 -28.41
CA GLN A 717 -18.80 10.82 -28.42
C GLN A 717 -19.11 9.95 -27.20
N VAL A 718 -19.18 10.53 -25.99
CA VAL A 718 -19.57 9.82 -24.77
C VAL A 718 -20.97 9.21 -24.93
N GLN A 719 -21.92 10.00 -25.47
CA GLN A 719 -23.28 9.50 -25.73
C GLN A 719 -23.27 8.32 -26.71
N ALA A 720 -22.46 8.43 -27.76
CA ALA A 720 -22.34 7.36 -28.76
C ALA A 720 -21.80 6.08 -28.17
N LEU A 721 -20.74 6.16 -27.33
CA LEU A 721 -20.09 5.02 -26.70
C LEU A 721 -21.00 4.32 -25.66
N ILE A 722 -21.64 5.09 -24.77
CA ILE A 722 -22.59 4.55 -23.79
C ILE A 722 -23.78 3.87 -24.50
N CYS A 723 -24.36 4.51 -25.52
CA CYS A 723 -25.43 3.91 -26.31
C CYS A 723 -24.97 2.65 -27.05
N GLN A 724 -23.73 2.59 -27.52
CA GLN A 724 -23.18 1.43 -28.21
C GLN A 724 -23.00 0.24 -27.28
N TRP A 725 -22.29 0.44 -26.19
CA TRP A 725 -21.82 -0.67 -25.34
C TRP A 725 -22.83 -1.02 -24.26
N LEU A 726 -23.31 -0.06 -23.46
CA LEU A 726 -24.34 -0.33 -22.44
C LEU A 726 -25.74 -0.44 -23.05
N GLY A 727 -26.09 0.47 -23.97
CA GLY A 727 -27.37 0.40 -24.66
C GLY A 727 -27.52 -0.82 -25.58
N GLY A 728 -26.43 -1.46 -25.95
CA GLY A 728 -26.37 -2.69 -26.73
C GLY A 728 -26.56 -3.99 -25.95
N LEU A 729 -26.47 -3.93 -24.60
CA LEU A 729 -26.65 -5.09 -23.74
C LEU A 729 -28.10 -5.58 -23.79
N LYS A 730 -28.27 -6.91 -23.79
CA LYS A 730 -29.60 -7.53 -23.68
C LYS A 730 -30.06 -7.51 -22.24
N THR A 731 -31.29 -7.10 -22.01
CA THR A 731 -31.89 -6.96 -20.67
C THR A 731 -33.20 -7.72 -20.54
N LYS A 732 -33.58 -8.05 -19.30
CA LYS A 732 -34.86 -8.61 -18.93
C LYS A 732 -35.70 -7.54 -18.23
N LYS A 733 -37.00 -7.50 -18.49
CA LYS A 733 -37.93 -6.56 -17.83
C LYS A 733 -38.36 -7.11 -16.47
N ASN A 734 -38.50 -6.23 -15.49
CA ASN A 734 -39.07 -6.52 -14.16
C ASN A 734 -38.36 -7.64 -13.38
N CYS A 735 -37.05 -7.70 -13.45
CA CYS A 735 -36.22 -8.63 -12.68
C CYS A 735 -35.36 -7.82 -11.72
N HIS A 736 -35.92 -7.37 -10.61
CA HIS A 736 -35.16 -6.75 -9.52
C HIS A 736 -34.97 -7.74 -8.41
N GLU A 737 -33.73 -7.93 -7.99
CA GLU A 737 -33.39 -8.79 -6.86
C GLU A 737 -33.29 -7.96 -5.58
N GLU A 738 -33.70 -8.56 -4.47
CA GLU A 738 -33.56 -7.99 -3.13
C GLU A 738 -32.65 -8.88 -2.30
N VAL A 739 -32.03 -8.31 -1.28
CA VAL A 739 -31.17 -9.03 -0.36
C VAL A 739 -32.00 -9.97 0.50
N ILE A 740 -31.57 -11.23 0.59
CA ILE A 740 -32.20 -12.24 1.45
C ILE A 740 -31.50 -12.23 2.80
N ASP A 741 -32.27 -11.98 3.88
CA ASP A 741 -31.75 -12.08 5.24
C ASP A 741 -31.78 -13.54 5.71
N HIS A 742 -30.65 -14.21 5.74
CA HIS A 742 -30.48 -15.59 6.22
C HIS A 742 -30.34 -15.69 7.74
N GLY A 743 -30.58 -14.61 8.47
CA GLY A 743 -30.48 -14.61 9.92
C GLY A 743 -29.05 -14.69 10.47
N MET A 744 -28.03 -14.42 9.67
CA MET A 744 -26.66 -14.36 10.17
C MET A 744 -26.51 -13.18 11.12
N ARG A 745 -26.21 -13.46 12.37
CA ARG A 745 -26.08 -12.49 13.47
C ARG A 745 -24.84 -12.80 14.30
N SER A 746 -24.31 -11.80 14.98
CA SER A 746 -23.30 -12.00 16.02
C SER A 746 -23.86 -12.85 17.16
N VAL A 747 -22.99 -13.51 17.90
CA VAL A 747 -23.39 -14.26 19.11
C VAL A 747 -24.21 -13.38 20.05
N GLU A 748 -25.21 -13.99 20.73
CA GLU A 748 -26.07 -13.29 21.67
C GLU A 748 -25.50 -13.32 23.10
N GLY A 749 -25.81 -12.29 23.86
CA GLY A 749 -25.32 -12.12 25.22
C GLY A 749 -23.84 -11.79 25.30
N GLN A 750 -23.26 -12.03 26.48
CA GLN A 750 -21.83 -11.83 26.70
C GLN A 750 -21.10 -13.15 26.54
N GLN A 751 -20.26 -13.27 25.54
CA GLN A 751 -19.55 -14.50 25.20
C GLN A 751 -18.03 -14.30 25.27
N LYS A 752 -17.31 -15.32 25.75
CA LYS A 752 -15.86 -15.35 25.83
C LYS A 752 -15.32 -16.58 25.12
N ASN A 753 -14.40 -16.38 24.20
CA ASN A 753 -13.65 -17.44 23.51
C ASN A 753 -12.16 -17.24 23.78
N TYR A 754 -11.64 -17.91 24.81
CA TYR A 754 -10.25 -17.85 25.22
C TYR A 754 -9.58 -19.20 24.90
N PHE A 755 -8.50 -19.15 24.15
CA PHE A 755 -7.77 -20.33 23.70
C PHE A 755 -6.26 -20.07 23.61
N SER A 756 -5.47 -21.13 23.53
CA SER A 756 -4.02 -21.04 23.36
C SER A 756 -3.57 -21.65 22.04
N ARG A 757 -2.43 -21.16 21.54
CA ARG A 757 -1.77 -21.67 20.34
C ARG A 757 -0.26 -21.68 20.53
N GLU A 758 0.39 -22.70 19.98
CA GLU A 758 1.84 -22.70 19.84
C GLU A 758 2.28 -21.54 18.95
N MET A 759 3.17 -20.70 19.45
CA MET A 759 3.72 -19.57 18.69
C MET A 759 5.10 -19.20 19.25
N GLU A 760 5.98 -18.75 18.36
CA GLU A 760 7.34 -18.33 18.73
C GLU A 760 7.36 -17.00 19.52
N THR A 761 6.32 -16.19 19.36
CA THR A 761 6.21 -14.89 20.03
C THR A 761 5.29 -14.98 21.23
N THR A 762 5.77 -14.61 22.42
CA THR A 762 4.96 -14.57 23.65
C THR A 762 3.99 -13.37 23.61
N THR A 763 2.88 -13.52 22.88
CA THR A 763 1.90 -12.46 22.65
C THR A 763 0.49 -12.96 22.91
N ALA A 764 -0.32 -12.19 23.68
CA ALA A 764 -1.76 -12.37 23.75
C ALA A 764 -2.45 -11.45 22.73
N SER A 765 -3.25 -12.02 21.84
CA SER A 765 -4.08 -11.26 20.89
C SER A 765 -5.49 -11.15 21.40
N ASN A 766 -6.04 -9.94 21.41
CA ASN A 766 -7.30 -9.62 22.06
C ASN A 766 -8.25 -8.92 21.09
N ARG A 767 -9.52 -9.34 21.08
CA ARG A 767 -10.61 -8.69 20.37
C ARG A 767 -11.82 -8.58 21.29
N ILE A 768 -12.35 -7.38 21.45
CA ILE A 768 -13.62 -7.09 22.10
C ILE A 768 -14.55 -6.51 21.05
N GLN A 769 -15.79 -6.96 21.00
CA GLN A 769 -16.76 -6.41 20.08
C GLN A 769 -18.15 -6.34 20.69
N TYR A 770 -18.74 -5.13 20.66
CA TYR A 770 -20.13 -4.88 20.97
C TYR A 770 -20.94 -4.81 19.68
N THR A 771 -22.16 -5.34 19.68
CA THR A 771 -23.02 -5.36 18.49
C THR A 771 -24.48 -5.07 18.89
N SER A 772 -25.17 -4.23 18.12
CA SER A 772 -26.62 -4.00 18.27
C SER A 772 -27.32 -4.07 16.92
N TYR A 773 -28.49 -4.71 16.88
CA TYR A 773 -29.39 -4.76 15.74
C TYR A 773 -30.67 -3.93 15.95
N ASP A 774 -30.76 -3.23 17.08
CA ASP A 774 -31.93 -2.45 17.49
C ASP A 774 -31.76 -0.95 17.21
N MET A 775 -30.59 -0.57 16.70
CA MET A 775 -30.28 0.80 16.31
C MET A 775 -30.56 0.97 14.80
N PRO A 776 -31.52 1.86 14.42
CA PRO A 776 -31.78 2.11 13.00
C PRO A 776 -30.58 2.82 12.37
N TYR A 777 -30.29 2.49 11.13
CA TYR A 777 -29.31 3.27 10.38
C TYR A 777 -29.85 4.66 10.09
N THR A 778 -29.12 5.67 10.57
CA THR A 778 -29.27 7.07 10.24
C THR A 778 -27.88 7.68 10.14
N LEU A 779 -27.70 8.73 9.36
CA LEU A 779 -26.40 9.43 9.29
C LEU A 779 -25.92 9.85 10.68
N ALA A 780 -26.81 10.33 11.55
CA ALA A 780 -26.48 10.72 12.92
C ALA A 780 -25.98 9.54 13.78
N ASN A 781 -26.60 8.38 13.67
CA ASN A 781 -26.17 7.20 14.43
C ASN A 781 -24.83 6.66 13.89
N ASP A 782 -24.65 6.65 12.58
CA ASP A 782 -23.41 6.21 11.94
C ASP A 782 -22.22 7.09 12.35
N LEU A 783 -22.39 8.42 12.28
CA LEU A 783 -21.38 9.38 12.71
C LEU A 783 -21.15 9.39 14.22
N ASN A 784 -22.16 9.12 15.06
CA ASN A 784 -21.93 8.93 16.50
C ASN A 784 -21.12 7.65 16.77
N MET A 785 -21.34 6.56 16.01
CA MET A 785 -20.55 5.35 16.14
C MET A 785 -19.09 5.59 15.72
N GLU A 786 -18.86 6.29 14.61
CA GLU A 786 -17.52 6.70 14.19
C GLU A 786 -16.85 7.57 15.25
N MET A 787 -17.55 8.58 15.78
CA MET A 787 -17.05 9.48 16.84
C MET A 787 -16.65 8.69 18.10
N ILE A 788 -17.45 7.69 18.52
CA ILE A 788 -17.13 6.81 19.65
C ILE A 788 -15.81 6.07 19.39
N GLY A 789 -15.65 5.52 18.20
CA GLY A 789 -14.42 4.83 17.81
C GLY A 789 -13.18 5.72 17.90
N ARG A 790 -13.26 6.93 17.36
CA ARG A 790 -12.17 7.93 17.37
C ARG A 790 -11.81 8.37 18.80
N ILE A 791 -12.79 8.71 19.61
CA ILE A 791 -12.58 9.11 21.02
C ILE A 791 -11.93 7.99 21.83
N LEU A 792 -12.43 6.76 21.72
CA LEU A 792 -11.85 5.61 22.43
C LEU A 792 -10.42 5.32 21.96
N SER A 793 -10.11 5.48 20.66
CA SER A 793 -8.75 5.32 20.15
C SER A 793 -7.77 6.28 20.84
N THR A 794 -8.15 7.54 20.98
CA THR A 794 -7.38 8.56 21.71
C THR A 794 -7.23 8.19 23.20
N ARG A 795 -8.31 7.77 23.84
CA ARG A 795 -8.29 7.37 25.28
C ARG A 795 -7.38 6.18 25.54
N TYR A 796 -7.38 5.16 24.63
CA TYR A 796 -6.53 4.00 24.79
C TYR A 796 -5.05 4.28 24.48
N LEU A 797 -4.76 5.27 23.64
CA LEU A 797 -3.38 5.74 23.47
C LEU A 797 -2.82 6.24 24.81
N GLU A 798 -3.56 7.06 25.55
CA GLU A 798 -3.16 7.56 26.85
C GLU A 798 -3.12 6.47 27.93
N SER A 799 -4.19 5.66 28.05
CA SER A 799 -4.36 4.74 29.19
C SER A 799 -3.57 3.43 29.02
N ILE A 800 -3.46 2.91 27.80
CA ILE A 800 -2.83 1.60 27.53
C ILE A 800 -1.38 1.76 27.08
N ARG A 801 -1.12 2.64 26.10
CA ARG A 801 0.24 2.82 25.57
C ARG A 801 1.11 3.63 26.53
N GLU A 802 0.66 4.83 26.91
CA GLU A 802 1.51 5.77 27.65
C GLU A 802 1.60 5.44 29.14
N ARG A 803 0.46 5.16 29.82
CA ARG A 803 0.48 4.89 31.27
C ARG A 803 0.89 3.47 31.63
N GLU A 804 0.39 2.48 30.91
CA GLU A 804 0.67 1.05 31.23
C GLU A 804 1.85 0.49 30.43
N GLY A 805 2.28 1.15 29.34
CA GLY A 805 3.28 0.58 28.42
C GLY A 805 2.86 -0.82 28.01
N GLY A 806 1.57 -1.07 27.83
CA GLY A 806 1.01 -2.40 27.78
C GLY A 806 0.75 -2.93 26.37
N SER A 807 0.61 -2.02 25.42
CA SER A 807 0.45 -2.32 24.00
C SER A 807 0.97 -1.15 23.19
N TYR A 808 1.50 -1.40 22.01
CA TYR A 808 1.89 -0.36 21.05
C TYR A 808 0.68 0.49 20.61
N GLY A 809 -0.50 -0.14 20.53
CA GLY A 809 -1.75 0.56 20.21
C GLY A 809 -2.97 -0.34 20.30
N VAL A 810 -4.13 0.28 20.37
CA VAL A 810 -5.44 -0.39 20.31
C VAL A 810 -6.15 0.09 19.06
N GLY A 811 -6.42 -0.82 18.12
CA GLY A 811 -7.26 -0.53 16.97
C GLY A 811 -8.72 -0.48 17.39
N VAL A 812 -9.37 0.65 17.17
CA VAL A 812 -10.78 0.87 17.50
C VAL A 812 -11.56 1.25 16.26
N ALA A 813 -12.74 0.68 16.06
CA ALA A 813 -13.67 1.12 15.02
C ALA A 813 -15.12 1.06 15.52
N GLY A 814 -15.83 2.16 15.36
CA GLY A 814 -17.27 2.26 15.50
C GLY A 814 -17.91 2.48 14.14
N GLN A 815 -18.90 1.65 13.77
CA GLN A 815 -19.49 1.70 12.44
C GLN A 815 -20.90 1.14 12.41
N MET A 816 -21.67 1.50 11.38
CA MET A 816 -22.96 0.89 11.09
C MET A 816 -22.99 0.25 9.70
N THR A 817 -23.71 -0.85 9.56
CA THR A 817 -24.05 -1.45 8.27
C THR A 817 -25.56 -1.44 8.08
N ILE A 818 -26.03 -1.41 6.82
CA ILE A 818 -27.46 -1.27 6.48
C ILE A 818 -28.09 -2.63 6.19
N LEU A 819 -27.47 -3.45 5.38
CA LEU A 819 -27.99 -4.73 4.89
C LEU A 819 -27.26 -5.92 5.52
N PRO A 820 -27.95 -7.07 5.67
CA PRO A 820 -29.36 -7.30 5.40
C PRO A 820 -30.30 -6.68 6.44
N LYS A 821 -29.80 -6.34 7.62
CA LYS A 821 -30.46 -5.63 8.72
C LYS A 821 -29.51 -4.59 9.29
N PRO A 822 -29.97 -3.39 9.67
CA PRO A 822 -29.12 -2.40 10.33
C PRO A 822 -28.38 -3.01 11.53
N ARG A 823 -27.08 -2.74 11.61
CA ARG A 823 -26.20 -3.25 12.67
C ARG A 823 -25.18 -2.18 13.05
N ALA A 824 -25.16 -1.81 14.32
CA ALA A 824 -24.11 -1.02 14.92
C ALA A 824 -23.05 -1.95 15.53
N THR A 825 -21.78 -1.64 15.34
CA THR A 825 -20.65 -2.41 15.85
C THR A 825 -19.57 -1.49 16.39
N LEU A 826 -19.10 -1.77 17.60
CA LEU A 826 -17.89 -1.16 18.18
C LEU A 826 -16.89 -2.28 18.45
N LEU A 827 -15.73 -2.18 17.88
CA LEU A 827 -14.67 -3.16 18.02
C LEU A 827 -13.39 -2.54 18.61
N MET A 828 -12.69 -3.27 19.45
CA MET A 828 -11.36 -2.99 19.96
C MET A 828 -10.47 -4.21 19.77
N GLN A 829 -9.25 -4.00 19.25
CA GLN A 829 -8.29 -5.08 19.01
C GLN A 829 -6.87 -4.63 19.37
N PHE A 830 -6.15 -5.45 20.11
CA PHE A 830 -4.77 -5.15 20.49
C PHE A 830 -3.98 -6.43 20.82
N ASP A 831 -2.67 -6.30 20.72
CA ASP A 831 -1.70 -7.32 21.16
C ASP A 831 -0.99 -6.84 22.42
N THR A 832 -0.67 -7.77 23.32
CA THR A 832 -0.01 -7.43 24.59
C THR A 832 0.80 -8.59 25.16
N ASP A 833 1.67 -8.30 26.14
CA ASP A 833 2.27 -9.34 27.00
C ASP A 833 1.14 -10.10 27.72
N PRO A 834 1.12 -11.45 27.67
CA PRO A 834 0.14 -12.24 28.39
C PRO A 834 -0.02 -11.88 29.87
N LYS A 835 1.05 -11.41 30.53
CA LYS A 835 1.03 -10.97 31.94
C LYS A 835 0.23 -9.69 32.17
N LYS A 836 0.14 -8.82 31.15
CA LYS A 836 -0.60 -7.55 31.21
C LYS A 836 -2.02 -7.67 30.70
N GLN A 837 -2.36 -8.75 30.01
CA GLN A 837 -3.60 -8.94 29.27
C GLN A 837 -4.86 -8.64 30.11
N SER A 838 -4.98 -9.22 31.32
CA SER A 838 -6.14 -9.02 32.17
C SER A 838 -6.33 -7.53 32.58
N ARG A 839 -5.23 -6.86 32.94
CA ARG A 839 -5.27 -5.44 33.31
C ARG A 839 -5.68 -4.56 32.12
N LEU A 840 -5.17 -4.84 30.94
CA LEU A 840 -5.54 -4.06 29.77
C LEU A 840 -7.00 -4.28 29.33
N MET A 841 -7.52 -5.51 29.47
CA MET A 841 -8.94 -5.78 29.25
C MET A 841 -9.83 -5.02 30.22
N GLU A 842 -9.42 -4.90 31.51
CA GLU A 842 -10.14 -4.05 32.49
C GLU A 842 -10.18 -2.59 32.00
N ILE A 843 -9.05 -2.02 31.58
CA ILE A 843 -8.95 -0.65 31.08
C ILE A 843 -9.86 -0.44 29.86
N ILE A 844 -9.91 -1.40 28.92
CA ILE A 844 -10.79 -1.33 27.75
C ILE A 844 -12.26 -1.14 28.20
N HIS A 845 -12.70 -1.94 29.16
CA HIS A 845 -14.07 -1.83 29.67
C HIS A 845 -14.27 -0.58 30.55
N GLU A 846 -13.28 -0.19 31.36
CA GLU A 846 -13.35 1.00 32.21
C GLU A 846 -13.55 2.29 31.38
N GLU A 847 -12.83 2.47 30.28
CA GLU A 847 -12.99 3.64 29.39
C GLU A 847 -14.38 3.67 28.73
N VAL A 848 -14.89 2.52 28.26
CA VAL A 848 -16.26 2.43 27.72
C VAL A 848 -17.29 2.83 28.80
N GLN A 849 -17.16 2.31 30.02
CA GLN A 849 -18.08 2.64 31.13
C GLN A 849 -17.94 4.10 31.57
N THR A 850 -16.73 4.66 31.51
CA THR A 850 -16.47 6.06 31.83
C THR A 850 -17.22 7.00 30.89
N ILE A 851 -17.18 6.72 29.57
CA ILE A 851 -17.94 7.52 28.59
C ILE A 851 -19.47 7.34 28.80
N ILE A 852 -19.94 6.16 29.13
CA ILE A 852 -21.36 5.92 29.43
C ILE A 852 -21.81 6.69 30.69
N ALA A 853 -20.98 6.73 31.72
CA ALA A 853 -21.32 7.36 32.97
C ALA A 853 -21.22 8.93 32.91
N ASN A 854 -20.16 9.44 32.31
CA ASN A 854 -19.76 10.84 32.38
C ASN A 854 -19.87 11.60 31.06
N GLY A 855 -20.07 10.92 29.94
CA GLY A 855 -19.87 11.43 28.59
C GLY A 855 -18.39 11.54 28.22
N PRO A 856 -18.08 11.83 26.95
CA PRO A 856 -16.70 12.06 26.47
C PRO A 856 -16.19 13.40 27.01
N LEU A 857 -14.86 13.56 27.10
CA LEU A 857 -14.26 14.86 27.41
C LEU A 857 -14.57 15.86 26.27
N ALA A 858 -14.82 17.11 26.64
CA ALA A 858 -15.13 18.17 25.68
C ALA A 858 -13.97 18.42 24.70
N SER A 859 -12.72 18.26 25.17
CA SER A 859 -11.51 18.33 24.35
C SER A 859 -11.49 17.27 23.28
N ASP A 860 -11.73 15.99 23.64
CA ASP A 860 -11.69 14.85 22.74
C ASP A 860 -12.79 14.98 21.67
N LEU A 861 -14.01 15.34 22.09
CA LEU A 861 -15.12 15.57 21.20
C LEU A 861 -14.82 16.69 20.18
N GLN A 862 -14.26 17.82 20.64
CA GLN A 862 -13.94 18.93 19.73
C GLN A 862 -12.83 18.57 18.76
N LYS A 863 -11.77 17.93 19.23
CA LYS A 863 -10.66 17.44 18.42
C LYS A 863 -11.15 16.51 17.30
N GLU A 864 -11.96 15.52 17.64
CA GLU A 864 -12.43 14.54 16.65
C GLU A 864 -13.45 15.16 15.66
N LYS A 865 -14.25 16.14 16.06
CA LYS A 865 -15.08 16.91 15.13
C LYS A 865 -14.25 17.66 14.10
N GLU A 866 -13.19 18.35 14.53
CA GLU A 866 -12.27 19.07 13.63
C GLU A 866 -11.62 18.09 12.63
N SER A 867 -11.19 16.91 13.12
CA SER A 867 -10.63 15.87 12.28
C SER A 867 -11.63 15.35 11.24
N MET A 868 -12.86 15.00 11.66
CA MET A 868 -13.90 14.52 10.74
C MET A 868 -14.28 15.55 9.67
N LEU A 869 -14.37 16.83 10.05
CA LEU A 869 -14.66 17.92 9.11
C LEU A 869 -13.51 18.16 8.13
N LYS A 870 -12.27 18.02 8.60
CA LYS A 870 -11.08 18.06 7.74
C LYS A 870 -11.11 16.92 6.72
N ASP A 871 -11.27 15.67 7.19
CA ASP A 871 -11.33 14.48 6.33
C ASP A 871 -12.43 14.62 5.27
N TYR A 872 -13.61 15.10 5.66
CA TYR A 872 -14.72 15.34 4.73
C TYR A 872 -14.40 16.38 3.64
N GLN A 873 -13.74 17.49 4.00
CA GLN A 873 -13.33 18.49 3.00
C GLN A 873 -12.34 17.94 2.00
N GLU A 874 -11.38 17.15 2.45
CA GLU A 874 -10.43 16.48 1.57
C GLU A 874 -11.09 15.43 0.68
N ASP A 875 -12.09 14.72 1.20
CA ASP A 875 -12.82 13.70 0.47
C ASP A 875 -13.67 14.28 -0.67
N LEU A 876 -14.24 15.47 -0.49
CA LEU A 876 -15.00 16.15 -1.54
C LEU A 876 -14.19 16.44 -2.81
N GLU A 877 -12.86 16.42 -2.75
CA GLU A 877 -11.96 16.60 -3.89
C GLU A 877 -11.43 15.28 -4.47
N LYS A 878 -12.00 14.13 -4.08
CA LYS A 878 -11.58 12.78 -4.53
C LYS A 878 -12.67 12.10 -5.37
N ASN A 879 -12.34 11.68 -6.59
CA ASN A 879 -13.26 10.89 -7.43
C ASN A 879 -13.71 9.59 -6.73
N SER A 880 -12.84 8.97 -5.95
CA SER A 880 -13.15 7.74 -5.20
C SER A 880 -14.22 7.96 -4.11
N TYR A 881 -14.21 9.12 -3.45
CA TYR A 881 -15.25 9.50 -2.49
C TYR A 881 -16.61 9.63 -3.18
N TRP A 882 -16.67 10.37 -4.28
CA TRP A 882 -17.92 10.57 -5.03
C TRP A 882 -18.47 9.25 -5.59
N ARG A 883 -17.62 8.35 -6.07
CA ARG A 883 -18.02 7.01 -6.46
C ARG A 883 -18.70 6.25 -5.32
N THR A 884 -18.13 6.27 -4.11
CA THR A 884 -18.68 5.63 -2.91
C THR A 884 -19.97 6.33 -2.45
N ALA A 885 -20.01 7.65 -2.45
CA ALA A 885 -21.16 8.42 -2.06
C ALA A 885 -22.37 8.19 -2.99
N LEU A 886 -22.14 8.12 -4.30
CA LEU A 886 -23.18 7.74 -5.28
C LEU A 886 -23.66 6.30 -5.07
N TYR A 887 -22.75 5.37 -4.76
CA TYR A 887 -23.13 4.00 -4.41
C TYR A 887 -24.06 3.98 -3.20
N MET A 888 -23.73 4.71 -2.12
CA MET A 888 -24.58 4.82 -0.92
C MET A 888 -25.93 5.45 -1.24
N TYR A 889 -25.95 6.49 -2.05
CA TYR A 889 -27.18 7.18 -2.44
C TYR A 889 -28.13 6.29 -3.27
N TYR A 890 -27.63 5.68 -4.35
CA TYR A 890 -28.49 4.93 -5.27
C TYR A 890 -28.82 3.52 -4.80
N LEU A 891 -27.97 2.88 -3.99
CA LEU A 891 -28.22 1.56 -3.45
C LEU A 891 -29.06 1.60 -2.17
N TYR A 892 -28.76 2.52 -1.25
CA TYR A 892 -29.37 2.56 0.08
C TYR A 892 -30.31 3.76 0.29
N GLY A 893 -30.37 4.72 -0.61
CA GLY A 893 -31.16 5.95 -0.46
C GLY A 893 -30.58 6.91 0.59
N GLN A 894 -29.29 6.80 0.92
CA GLN A 894 -28.64 7.61 1.93
C GLN A 894 -27.88 8.78 1.32
N ASN A 895 -28.31 10.02 1.62
CA ASN A 895 -27.61 11.22 1.18
C ASN A 895 -26.61 11.70 2.25
N ASN A 896 -25.46 11.03 2.29
CA ASN A 896 -24.37 11.37 3.21
C ASN A 896 -23.54 12.57 2.71
N ILE A 897 -23.79 13.10 1.53
CA ILE A 897 -23.04 14.19 0.91
C ILE A 897 -23.50 15.53 1.49
N ARG A 898 -24.78 15.88 1.31
CA ARG A 898 -25.31 17.21 1.67
C ARG A 898 -25.30 17.48 3.16
N ASP A 899 -25.68 16.48 3.95
CA ASP A 899 -26.00 16.65 5.37
C ASP A 899 -24.81 16.31 6.30
N TYR A 900 -23.68 15.82 5.78
CA TYR A 900 -22.54 15.35 6.57
C TYR A 900 -21.99 16.41 7.51
N LYS A 901 -21.65 17.60 6.98
CA LYS A 901 -21.07 18.69 7.78
C LYS A 901 -21.98 19.08 8.94
N ALA A 902 -23.26 19.33 8.65
CA ALA A 902 -24.23 19.68 9.67
C ALA A 902 -24.44 18.56 10.69
N ALA A 903 -24.40 17.30 10.25
CA ALA A 903 -24.54 16.15 11.12
C ALA A 903 -23.35 16.04 12.10
N VAL A 904 -22.10 16.23 11.62
CA VAL A 904 -20.90 16.25 12.48
C VAL A 904 -20.95 17.43 13.46
N GLU A 905 -21.29 18.63 13.00
CA GLU A 905 -21.43 19.82 13.88
C GLU A 905 -22.47 19.61 15.00
N ASN A 906 -23.53 18.86 14.72
CA ASN A 906 -24.61 18.54 15.68
C ASN A 906 -24.29 17.37 16.64
N ILE A 907 -23.19 16.67 16.51
CA ILE A 907 -22.79 15.65 17.48
C ILE A 907 -22.55 16.35 18.84
N THR A 908 -23.09 15.79 19.90
CA THR A 908 -22.94 16.31 21.27
C THR A 908 -22.40 15.22 22.20
N ALA A 909 -21.83 15.64 23.34
CA ALA A 909 -21.42 14.67 24.37
C ALA A 909 -22.59 13.75 24.78
N GLN A 910 -23.80 14.28 24.84
CA GLN A 910 -25.00 13.51 25.16
C GLN A 910 -25.37 12.52 24.04
N SER A 911 -25.25 12.90 22.76
CA SER A 911 -25.52 11.97 21.64
C SER A 911 -24.52 10.82 21.62
N VAL A 912 -23.22 11.08 21.82
CA VAL A 912 -22.17 10.06 21.93
C VAL A 912 -22.44 9.12 23.11
N GLN A 913 -22.70 9.69 24.30
CA GLN A 913 -23.02 8.94 25.52
C GLN A 913 -24.24 8.04 25.35
N SER A 914 -25.34 8.56 24.79
CA SER A 914 -26.58 7.81 24.61
C SER A 914 -26.44 6.71 23.55
N THR A 915 -25.71 6.96 22.45
CA THR A 915 -25.46 5.96 21.40
C THR A 915 -24.61 4.82 21.93
N LEU A 916 -23.53 5.12 22.68
CA LEU A 916 -22.68 4.10 23.30
C LEU A 916 -23.45 3.29 24.34
N LYS A 917 -24.26 3.97 25.16
CA LYS A 917 -25.12 3.29 26.15
C LYS A 917 -26.12 2.35 25.45
N GLN A 918 -26.81 2.79 24.39
CA GLN A 918 -27.74 1.96 23.65
C GLN A 918 -27.06 0.74 23.03
N LEU A 919 -25.82 0.87 22.53
CA LEU A 919 -25.03 -0.24 21.99
C LEU A 919 -24.72 -1.28 23.08
N VAL A 920 -24.27 -0.82 24.26
CA VAL A 920 -23.88 -1.71 25.39
C VAL A 920 -25.11 -2.33 26.04
N ASP A 921 -26.21 -1.59 26.18
CA ASP A 921 -27.48 -2.08 26.72
C ASP A 921 -28.12 -3.19 25.87
N ALA A 922 -27.77 -3.31 24.58
CA ALA A 922 -28.15 -4.43 23.73
C ALA A 922 -27.61 -5.77 24.25
N ASN A 923 -26.65 -5.73 25.15
CA ASN A 923 -26.05 -6.87 25.87
C ASN A 923 -25.50 -7.97 24.93
N ASN A 924 -25.09 -7.61 23.72
CA ASN A 924 -24.43 -8.51 22.77
C ASN A 924 -22.97 -8.09 22.64
N MET A 925 -22.09 -8.82 23.33
CA MET A 925 -20.66 -8.57 23.33
C MET A 925 -19.92 -9.90 23.31
N PHE A 926 -18.82 -9.94 22.57
CA PHE A 926 -17.91 -11.07 22.70
C PHE A 926 -16.46 -10.60 22.90
N GLU A 927 -15.71 -11.46 23.57
CA GLU A 927 -14.26 -11.38 23.68
C GLU A 927 -13.64 -12.62 23.02
N VAL A 928 -12.68 -12.41 22.15
CA VAL A 928 -11.81 -13.46 21.63
C VAL A 928 -10.39 -13.16 22.11
N VAL A 929 -9.79 -14.11 22.81
CA VAL A 929 -8.42 -13.97 23.32
C VAL A 929 -7.63 -15.20 22.96
N MET A 930 -6.51 -15.02 22.27
CA MET A 930 -5.56 -16.06 21.93
C MET A 930 -4.29 -15.85 22.71
N PHE A 931 -3.91 -16.87 23.51
CA PHE A 931 -2.66 -16.89 24.29
C PHE A 931 -1.61 -17.76 23.60
N PRO A 932 -0.31 -17.52 23.86
CA PRO A 932 0.73 -18.48 23.53
C PRO A 932 0.54 -19.75 24.39
N GLU A 933 0.81 -20.92 23.83
CA GLU A 933 0.99 -22.15 24.61
C GLU A 933 2.34 -22.07 25.34
N ASN A 934 2.35 -22.45 26.63
CA ASN A 934 3.55 -22.46 27.46
C ASN A 934 4.49 -23.61 27.09
#